data_648ea30d9a287979c6f5fa141d82424c
#
_entry.id   648ea30d9a287979c6f5fa141d82424c
#
_cell.length_a   1.000
_cell.length_b   1.000
_cell.length_c   1.000
_cell.angle_alpha   90.00
_cell.angle_beta   90.00
_cell.angle_gamma   90.00
#
_symmetry.space_group_name_H-M   'P 1'
#
loop_
_entity.id
_entity.type
_entity.pdbx_description
1 polymer ?
#
loop_
_entity_poly.entity_id
_entity_poly.type
_entity_poly.pdbx_seq_one_letter_code
_entity_poly.pdbx_strand_id
1 'polypeptide(L)'
;IIYSTIRLPLSNSDNLNYILNKLSLHNDDFVEKIREIEKLISLYEKTEIGFGEELYKDIIQHMKALFKCKNYLQIDTKIDMINNHLHQDIATNISEAAYLLWLLSRNNVGLSDLKNLHNRFIEKYGFEQLVNVKDLISDVTGFGTTIFQEEEIDENNIVMLKQKFLHALRNNEEIVIDDKDVESLINDNAINNYHAPMSTDVYAELYIGDYYNQYNELIVISPLTASFNAGATFGRFHHLIDTENLEKLEHEKAHFYQNMMRDDNVAMISINNVPKYPRNHNVLTNHDSYEYSLNLGSSYSDSKHELNLDDIYIGATFNKLYLYSCQLNKRVLFESNNMYNFFKESNLYRLLREISMESVKYIEPMNDVSIDSFSYSPRIRYKNVILKPAYWKINEMVLPLPKNEKWDQQFLKYQQQFNIPNIVNLVYGDNKLLLNLSLANHRYLLMKEYKKHKRVRLVESFLPQSNNDHVYEIVTPIYKKTAYSGPEIEIPKYKNNDIDYDKDWFAIHIYIDKPSQDTFIIDKLYPFVKHLKDKGNIDQYFLMRYIKQDDILKLRLYRNDEDYNEIYSILKDWLSYVRQTTEVSDYEFVSYEPEFFRYGGKNTINEIESFFEYDTNLAVNIIENDFKFERPFIVAISIMYLFEILSISNEERMEIVNNYVPTSFKSKEIRPFKNELVTMCNPDNNFENIAKHYSDIYQILKDDDLILSKLNERLKQPLTTKKSRIIGSLIHMRCNRIFGIDKDQETFVLSIVKEIVKTQKYWCGDKND
;
A
#
# COMPACT_ATOMS: atom_id res chain seq x y z
N ILE A 1 17.83 -6.96 -30.41
CA ILE A 1 16.81 -7.45 -29.47
C ILE A 1 15.90 -8.39 -30.27
N ILE A 2 15.74 -9.64 -29.79
CA ILE A 2 14.86 -10.63 -30.41
C ILE A 2 13.54 -10.60 -29.63
N TYR A 3 12.42 -10.39 -30.33
CA TYR A 3 11.08 -10.44 -29.74
C TYR A 3 10.41 -11.75 -30.14
N SER A 4 9.74 -12.40 -29.17
CA SER A 4 8.79 -13.44 -29.49
C SER A 4 7.52 -12.82 -30.09
N THR A 5 7.13 -13.27 -31.27
CA THR A 5 5.87 -12.88 -31.91
C THR A 5 4.67 -13.64 -31.36
N ILE A 6 4.92 -14.78 -30.68
CA ILE A 6 3.89 -15.57 -30.01
C ILE A 6 3.85 -15.19 -28.55
N ARG A 7 2.78 -14.49 -28.17
CA ARG A 7 2.47 -14.13 -26.79
C ARG A 7 1.22 -14.89 -26.37
N LEU A 8 1.30 -15.64 -25.28
CA LEU A 8 0.17 -16.42 -24.80
C LEU A 8 -0.88 -15.50 -24.14
N PRO A 9 -2.17 -15.67 -24.50
CA PRO A 9 -3.26 -15.02 -23.77
C PRO A 9 -3.45 -15.70 -22.41
N LEU A 10 -3.64 -14.90 -21.36
CA LEU A 10 -3.96 -15.42 -20.02
C LEU A 10 -5.45 -15.71 -19.86
N SER A 11 -6.29 -15.13 -20.71
CA SER A 11 -7.75 -15.37 -20.76
C SER A 11 -8.15 -16.66 -21.50
N ASN A 12 -7.19 -17.39 -22.06
CA ASN A 12 -7.46 -18.63 -22.79
C ASN A 12 -6.90 -19.83 -22.02
N SER A 13 -7.75 -20.82 -21.75
CA SER A 13 -7.35 -22.08 -21.14
C SER A 13 -6.66 -23.03 -22.12
N ASP A 14 -6.91 -22.89 -23.42
CA ASP A 14 -6.34 -23.74 -24.49
C ASP A 14 -5.15 -23.05 -25.18
N ASN A 15 -4.09 -22.86 -24.44
CA ASN A 15 -2.88 -22.25 -24.95
C ASN A 15 -2.15 -23.11 -26.00
N LEU A 16 -2.32 -24.41 -25.97
CA LEU A 16 -1.66 -25.31 -26.92
C LEU A 16 -2.26 -25.16 -28.33
N ASN A 17 -3.57 -25.14 -28.46
CA ASN A 17 -4.26 -24.88 -29.73
C ASN A 17 -4.01 -23.45 -30.22
N TYR A 18 -3.93 -22.46 -29.31
CA TYR A 18 -3.52 -21.11 -29.69
C TYR A 18 -2.13 -21.09 -30.36
N ILE A 19 -1.15 -21.79 -29.78
CA ILE A 19 0.20 -21.89 -30.34
C ILE A 19 0.15 -22.60 -31.71
N LEU A 20 -0.54 -23.75 -31.82
CA LEU A 20 -0.69 -24.48 -33.05
C LEU A 20 -1.33 -23.65 -34.16
N ASN A 21 -2.34 -22.85 -33.85
CA ASN A 21 -2.97 -21.94 -34.80
C ASN A 21 -2.00 -20.84 -35.28
N LYS A 22 -1.17 -20.28 -34.40
CA LYS A 22 -0.13 -19.30 -34.77
C LYS A 22 0.99 -19.92 -35.62
N LEU A 23 1.28 -21.22 -35.42
CA LEU A 23 2.27 -21.99 -36.17
C LEU A 23 1.68 -22.72 -37.39
N SER A 24 0.42 -22.50 -37.72
CA SER A 24 -0.29 -23.25 -38.81
C SER A 24 0.37 -23.17 -40.17
N LEU A 25 1.13 -22.12 -40.44
CA LEU A 25 1.88 -21.96 -41.71
C LEU A 25 3.25 -22.69 -41.71
N HIS A 26 3.65 -23.23 -40.55
CA HIS A 26 4.91 -23.95 -40.40
C HIS A 26 4.64 -25.47 -40.32
N ASN A 27 5.36 -26.25 -41.13
CA ASN A 27 5.25 -27.70 -41.17
C ASN A 27 6.63 -28.33 -40.93
N ASP A 28 7.26 -27.98 -39.84
CA ASP A 28 8.51 -28.59 -39.43
C ASP A 28 8.27 -29.73 -38.38
N ASP A 29 9.28 -30.55 -38.16
CA ASP A 29 9.24 -31.66 -37.22
C ASP A 29 8.84 -31.26 -35.79
N PHE A 30 9.16 -30.01 -35.39
CA PHE A 30 8.80 -29.50 -34.09
C PHE A 30 7.28 -29.27 -33.95
N VAL A 31 6.66 -28.68 -34.96
CA VAL A 31 5.21 -28.42 -34.99
C VAL A 31 4.41 -29.71 -35.02
N GLU A 32 4.88 -30.71 -35.80
CA GLU A 32 4.24 -32.03 -35.83
C GLU A 32 4.27 -32.70 -34.45
N LYS A 33 5.37 -32.64 -33.73
CA LYS A 33 5.47 -33.17 -32.37
C LYS A 33 4.51 -32.49 -31.40
N ILE A 34 4.31 -31.17 -31.52
CA ILE A 34 3.32 -30.45 -30.70
C ILE A 34 1.90 -30.90 -31.04
N ARG A 35 1.57 -31.12 -32.33
CA ARG A 35 0.26 -31.67 -32.76
C ARG A 35 0.01 -33.07 -32.23
N GLU A 36 1.04 -33.89 -32.15
CA GLU A 36 0.93 -35.24 -31.58
C GLU A 36 0.64 -35.18 -30.07
N ILE A 37 1.33 -34.30 -29.34
CA ILE A 37 1.07 -34.05 -27.91
C ILE A 37 -0.37 -33.56 -27.69
N GLU A 38 -0.85 -32.63 -28.52
CA GLU A 38 -2.23 -32.10 -28.43
C GLU A 38 -3.25 -33.24 -28.61
N LYS A 39 -3.07 -34.11 -29.61
CA LYS A 39 -3.94 -35.28 -29.83
C LYS A 39 -3.96 -36.22 -28.62
N LEU A 40 -2.80 -36.50 -28.04
CA LEU A 40 -2.70 -37.36 -26.86
C LEU A 40 -3.39 -36.71 -25.64
N ILE A 41 -3.26 -35.39 -25.45
CA ILE A 41 -3.95 -34.65 -24.40
C ILE A 41 -5.47 -34.72 -24.61
N SER A 42 -5.95 -34.42 -25.81
CA SER A 42 -7.38 -34.51 -26.15
C SER A 42 -7.96 -35.92 -25.97
N LEU A 43 -7.16 -36.96 -26.15
CA LEU A 43 -7.56 -38.34 -25.86
C LEU A 43 -7.61 -38.62 -24.36
N TYR A 44 -6.62 -38.10 -23.61
CA TYR A 44 -6.54 -38.25 -22.17
C TYR A 44 -7.72 -37.57 -21.47
N GLU A 45 -8.14 -36.39 -21.91
CA GLU A 45 -9.30 -35.67 -21.36
C GLU A 45 -10.62 -36.43 -21.46
N LYS A 46 -10.74 -37.28 -22.45
CA LYS A 46 -11.92 -38.13 -22.69
C LYS A 46 -11.86 -39.48 -21.97
N THR A 47 -10.74 -39.77 -21.30
CA THR A 47 -10.53 -41.04 -20.62
C THR A 47 -11.15 -41.01 -19.23
N GLU A 48 -11.86 -42.07 -18.84
CA GLU A 48 -12.42 -42.18 -17.48
C GLU A 48 -11.32 -42.15 -16.42
N ILE A 49 -11.64 -41.53 -15.26
CA ILE A 49 -10.72 -41.44 -14.15
C ILE A 49 -10.25 -42.82 -13.71
N GLY A 50 -8.93 -43.00 -13.62
CA GLY A 50 -8.30 -44.25 -13.24
C GLY A 50 -7.82 -45.13 -14.42
N PHE A 51 -8.17 -44.79 -15.66
CA PHE A 51 -7.78 -45.59 -16.85
C PHE A 51 -6.74 -44.89 -17.77
N GLY A 52 -6.36 -43.66 -17.49
CA GLY A 52 -5.47 -42.83 -18.33
C GLY A 52 -3.98 -42.99 -18.07
N GLU A 53 -3.50 -43.93 -17.24
CA GLU A 53 -2.10 -43.96 -16.79
C GLU A 53 -1.09 -44.12 -17.94
N GLU A 54 -1.37 -44.99 -18.92
CA GLU A 54 -0.47 -45.21 -20.05
C GLU A 54 -0.43 -43.99 -20.97
N LEU A 55 -1.58 -43.38 -21.27
CA LEU A 55 -1.63 -42.13 -22.03
C LEU A 55 -0.87 -41.00 -21.35
N TYR A 56 -0.99 -40.88 -20.03
CA TYR A 56 -0.24 -39.91 -19.25
C TYR A 56 1.27 -40.12 -19.38
N LYS A 57 1.74 -41.36 -19.31
CA LYS A 57 3.16 -41.68 -19.50
C LYS A 57 3.64 -41.33 -20.92
N ASP A 58 2.83 -41.61 -21.94
CA ASP A 58 3.14 -41.29 -23.33
C ASP A 58 3.24 -39.78 -23.55
N ILE A 59 2.30 -38.99 -23.04
CA ILE A 59 2.33 -37.53 -23.10
C ILE A 59 3.62 -37.00 -22.46
N ILE A 60 3.95 -37.47 -21.25
CA ILE A 60 5.17 -37.08 -20.54
C ILE A 60 6.42 -37.44 -21.35
N GLN A 61 6.46 -38.58 -22.01
CA GLN A 61 7.60 -39.01 -22.84
C GLN A 61 7.79 -38.07 -24.04
N HIS A 62 6.70 -37.75 -24.77
CA HIS A 62 6.73 -36.82 -25.89
C HIS A 62 7.16 -35.42 -25.47
N MET A 63 6.61 -34.91 -24.38
CA MET A 63 6.99 -33.61 -23.83
C MET A 63 8.47 -33.56 -23.38
N LYS A 64 8.98 -34.64 -22.76
CA LYS A 64 10.40 -34.78 -22.39
C LYS A 64 11.36 -34.72 -23.55
N ALA A 65 10.92 -35.22 -24.71
CA ALA A 65 11.72 -35.20 -25.94
C ALA A 65 11.87 -33.78 -26.51
N LEU A 66 10.91 -32.90 -26.25
CA LEU A 66 10.94 -31.50 -26.68
C LEU A 66 11.65 -30.59 -25.64
N PHE A 67 11.35 -30.75 -24.36
CA PHE A 67 11.85 -29.84 -23.33
C PHE A 67 11.94 -30.54 -21.96
N LYS A 68 13.00 -30.23 -21.20
CA LYS A 68 13.17 -30.76 -19.84
C LYS A 68 12.62 -29.79 -18.81
N CYS A 69 11.61 -30.22 -18.08
CA CYS A 69 11.06 -29.48 -16.93
C CYS A 69 10.71 -30.43 -15.76
N LYS A 70 10.35 -29.85 -14.62
CA LYS A 70 10.00 -30.64 -13.43
C LYS A 70 8.60 -31.26 -13.52
N ASN A 71 7.63 -30.52 -14.03
CA ASN A 71 6.24 -30.96 -14.20
C ASN A 71 5.81 -30.62 -15.63
N TYR A 72 5.23 -31.57 -16.32
CA TYR A 72 4.86 -31.48 -17.73
C TYR A 72 3.39 -31.20 -17.96
N LEU A 73 2.51 -31.71 -17.10
CA LEU A 73 1.08 -31.50 -17.17
C LEU A 73 0.54 -30.98 -15.84
N GLN A 74 -0.49 -30.21 -15.95
CA GLN A 74 -1.42 -29.88 -14.88
C GLN A 74 -2.76 -30.47 -15.22
N ILE A 75 -3.40 -31.11 -14.26
CA ILE A 75 -4.71 -31.72 -14.39
C ILE A 75 -5.62 -31.07 -13.38
N ASP A 76 -6.66 -30.42 -13.86
CA ASP A 76 -7.74 -29.87 -13.05
C ASP A 76 -8.96 -30.77 -13.22
N THR A 77 -9.68 -31.07 -12.16
CA THR A 77 -10.84 -31.96 -12.17
C THR A 77 -12.08 -31.25 -11.65
N LYS A 78 -13.23 -31.59 -12.23
CA LYS A 78 -14.56 -31.14 -11.80
C LYS A 78 -15.35 -32.34 -11.29
N ILE A 79 -16.08 -32.15 -10.20
CA ILE A 79 -17.06 -33.11 -9.68
C ILE A 79 -18.44 -32.50 -9.87
N ASP A 80 -19.30 -33.16 -10.63
CA ASP A 80 -20.69 -32.76 -10.76
C ASP A 80 -21.49 -33.24 -9.55
N MET A 81 -22.03 -32.30 -8.80
CA MET A 81 -22.80 -32.56 -7.59
C MET A 81 -24.29 -32.56 -7.90
N ILE A 82 -25.01 -33.57 -7.40
CA ILE A 82 -26.47 -33.73 -7.64
C ILE A 82 -27.26 -32.65 -6.89
N ASN A 83 -26.86 -32.32 -5.67
CA ASN A 83 -27.47 -31.26 -4.87
C ASN A 83 -26.38 -30.22 -4.52
N ASN A 84 -26.45 -29.08 -5.19
CA ASN A 84 -25.47 -28.01 -5.05
C ASN A 84 -26.11 -26.80 -4.37
N HIS A 85 -26.70 -27.01 -3.18
CA HIS A 85 -27.37 -25.97 -2.40
C HIS A 85 -26.88 -25.97 -0.97
N LEU A 86 -26.62 -24.79 -0.43
CA LEU A 86 -26.29 -24.54 0.96
C LEU A 86 -27.38 -23.66 1.60
N HIS A 87 -27.62 -23.86 2.90
CA HIS A 87 -28.54 -23.03 3.64
C HIS A 87 -28.04 -21.58 3.71
N GLN A 88 -28.97 -20.61 3.60
CA GLN A 88 -28.62 -19.18 3.59
C GLN A 88 -27.87 -18.73 4.87
N ASP A 89 -28.16 -19.37 6.00
CA ASP A 89 -27.50 -19.04 7.28
C ASP A 89 -25.98 -19.26 7.24
N ILE A 90 -25.51 -20.23 6.45
CA ILE A 90 -24.06 -20.46 6.26
C ILE A 90 -23.40 -19.22 5.64
N ALA A 91 -24.00 -18.70 4.56
CA ALA A 91 -23.51 -17.48 3.91
C ALA A 91 -23.58 -16.26 4.85
N THR A 92 -24.63 -16.16 5.64
CA THR A 92 -24.81 -15.10 6.66
C THR A 92 -23.71 -15.19 7.73
N ASN A 93 -23.48 -16.37 8.29
CA ASN A 93 -22.47 -16.59 9.33
C ASN A 93 -21.07 -16.31 8.81
N ILE A 94 -20.76 -16.70 7.56
CA ILE A 94 -19.45 -16.37 6.90
C ILE A 94 -19.33 -14.86 6.71
N SER A 95 -20.39 -14.18 6.28
CA SER A 95 -20.40 -12.73 6.08
C SER A 95 -20.17 -11.96 7.38
N GLU A 96 -20.81 -12.36 8.48
CA GLU A 96 -20.61 -11.77 9.80
C GLU A 96 -19.20 -12.03 10.32
N ALA A 97 -18.67 -13.26 10.15
CA ALA A 97 -17.30 -13.59 10.50
C ALA A 97 -16.28 -12.79 9.67
N ALA A 98 -16.55 -12.58 8.38
CA ALA A 98 -15.72 -11.74 7.52
C ALA A 98 -15.68 -10.28 8.01
N TYR A 99 -16.84 -9.73 8.41
CA TYR A 99 -16.89 -8.39 8.98
C TYR A 99 -16.09 -8.31 10.30
N LEU A 100 -16.23 -9.29 11.18
CA LEU A 100 -15.46 -9.36 12.42
C LEU A 100 -13.96 -9.48 12.15
N LEU A 101 -13.54 -10.33 11.21
CA LEU A 101 -12.14 -10.46 10.81
C LEU A 101 -11.61 -9.14 10.23
N TRP A 102 -12.41 -8.41 9.47
CA TRP A 102 -12.05 -7.08 8.99
C TRP A 102 -11.84 -6.10 10.16
N LEU A 103 -12.73 -6.09 11.16
CA LEU A 103 -12.57 -5.27 12.37
C LEU A 103 -11.25 -5.60 13.11
N LEU A 104 -10.93 -6.89 13.20
CA LEU A 104 -9.74 -7.40 13.89
C LEU A 104 -8.44 -7.30 13.08
N SER A 105 -8.51 -7.00 11.79
CA SER A 105 -7.32 -6.81 10.94
C SER A 105 -6.57 -5.53 11.32
N ARG A 106 -5.29 -5.43 10.93
CA ARG A 106 -4.46 -4.26 11.22
C ARG A 106 -5.09 -2.97 10.67
N ASN A 107 -4.90 -1.87 11.39
CA ASN A 107 -5.44 -0.56 11.01
C ASN A 107 -4.61 0.15 9.94
N ASN A 108 -3.71 -0.54 9.26
CA ASN A 108 -2.97 0.02 8.13
C ASN A 108 -3.87 0.11 6.90
N VAL A 109 -4.01 1.32 6.38
CA VAL A 109 -4.75 1.56 5.14
C VAL A 109 -3.83 1.34 3.96
N GLY A 110 -4.23 0.43 3.09
CA GLY A 110 -3.42 0.05 1.93
C GLY A 110 -2.23 -0.84 2.30
N LEU A 111 -1.24 -0.84 1.44
CA LEU A 111 -0.02 -1.62 1.63
C LEU A 111 1.09 -0.72 2.16
N SER A 112 1.86 -1.17 3.13
CA SER A 112 2.85 -0.36 3.87
C SER A 112 3.85 0.37 2.97
N ASP A 113 4.28 -0.27 1.89
CA ASP A 113 5.30 0.27 0.97
C ASP A 113 4.87 1.55 0.22
N LEU A 114 3.56 1.80 0.10
CA LEU A 114 3.04 2.96 -0.62
C LEU A 114 3.17 4.27 0.15
N LYS A 115 3.20 4.26 1.48
CA LYS A 115 3.36 5.48 2.28
C LYS A 115 4.68 6.18 1.97
N ASN A 116 5.77 5.43 1.91
CA ASN A 116 7.08 5.96 1.55
C ASN A 116 7.11 6.43 0.09
N LEU A 117 6.59 5.64 -0.84
CA LEU A 117 6.50 6.02 -2.24
C LEU A 117 5.68 7.30 -2.42
N HIS A 118 4.56 7.44 -1.73
CA HIS A 118 3.71 8.61 -1.75
C HIS A 118 4.46 9.87 -1.30
N ASN A 119 5.18 9.80 -0.17
CA ASN A 119 5.98 10.92 0.31
C ASN A 119 7.05 11.33 -0.71
N ARG A 120 7.79 10.37 -1.26
CA ARG A 120 8.81 10.60 -2.28
C ARG A 120 8.23 11.15 -3.58
N PHE A 121 7.02 10.71 -3.95
CA PHE A 121 6.31 11.23 -5.13
C PHE A 121 5.95 12.71 -4.95
N ILE A 122 5.39 13.07 -3.78
CA ILE A 122 5.04 14.46 -3.48
C ILE A 122 6.29 15.36 -3.47
N GLU A 123 7.38 14.89 -2.85
CA GLU A 123 8.63 15.63 -2.80
C GLU A 123 9.21 15.89 -4.20
N LYS A 124 9.12 14.91 -5.11
CA LYS A 124 9.71 15.02 -6.44
C LYS A 124 8.78 15.69 -7.46
N TYR A 125 7.48 15.36 -7.43
CA TYR A 125 6.54 15.75 -8.49
C TYR A 125 5.42 16.68 -8.02
N GLY A 126 5.18 16.78 -6.71
CA GLY A 126 4.06 17.55 -6.15
C GLY A 126 2.70 16.91 -6.42
N PHE A 127 1.65 17.75 -6.32
CA PHE A 127 0.25 17.32 -6.53
C PHE A 127 -0.30 17.72 -7.91
N GLU A 128 0.41 18.58 -8.64
CA GLU A 128 -0.14 19.33 -9.78
C GLU A 128 0.17 18.73 -11.12
N GLN A 129 0.83 17.56 -11.13
CA GLN A 129 1.16 16.90 -12.37
C GLN A 129 0.82 15.41 -12.33
N LEU A 130 0.52 14.90 -13.51
CA LEU A 130 0.42 13.47 -13.79
C LEU A 130 1.75 12.98 -14.34
N VAL A 131 2.31 11.93 -13.76
CA VAL A 131 3.57 11.32 -14.17
C VAL A 131 3.26 10.02 -14.88
N ASN A 132 3.81 9.81 -16.08
CA ASN A 132 3.63 8.53 -16.77
C ASN A 132 4.25 7.39 -15.95
N VAL A 133 3.58 6.27 -15.87
CA VAL A 133 4.03 5.13 -15.06
C VAL A 133 5.41 4.62 -15.50
N LYS A 134 5.74 4.69 -16.81
CA LYS A 134 7.07 4.29 -17.33
C LYS A 134 8.17 5.21 -16.82
N ASP A 135 7.89 6.52 -16.73
CA ASP A 135 8.85 7.50 -16.22
C ASP A 135 9.08 7.28 -14.73
N LEU A 136 8.02 6.97 -13.98
CA LEU A 136 8.13 6.73 -12.54
C LEU A 136 8.98 5.50 -12.21
N ILE A 137 8.87 4.41 -12.98
CA ILE A 137 9.66 3.19 -12.78
C ILE A 137 11.04 3.21 -13.43
N SER A 138 11.38 4.26 -14.17
CA SER A 138 12.69 4.43 -14.81
C SER A 138 13.78 4.68 -13.76
N ASP A 139 14.92 4.04 -13.91
CA ASP A 139 16.11 4.32 -13.07
C ASP A 139 16.70 5.72 -13.32
N VAL A 140 16.43 6.30 -14.47
CA VAL A 140 16.97 7.61 -14.89
C VAL A 140 16.03 8.73 -14.45
N THR A 141 14.75 8.65 -14.82
CA THR A 141 13.78 9.73 -14.63
C THR A 141 12.94 9.58 -13.37
N GLY A 142 12.78 8.35 -12.87
CA GLY A 142 11.90 7.99 -11.76
C GLY A 142 12.59 7.54 -10.49
N PHE A 143 12.05 6.48 -9.91
CA PHE A 143 12.55 5.84 -8.69
C PHE A 143 13.21 4.48 -8.95
N GLY A 144 13.03 3.91 -10.16
CA GLY A 144 13.70 2.70 -10.60
C GLY A 144 13.54 1.52 -9.66
N THR A 145 14.66 0.85 -9.39
CA THR A 145 14.71 -0.31 -8.48
C THR A 145 14.39 0.03 -7.03
N THR A 146 14.45 1.31 -6.64
CA THR A 146 14.20 1.78 -5.27
C THR A 146 12.74 2.20 -5.05
N ILE A 147 11.85 1.88 -5.98
CA ILE A 147 10.44 2.30 -5.90
C ILE A 147 9.74 1.75 -4.66
N PHE A 148 10.04 0.53 -4.26
CA PHE A 148 9.58 -0.08 -3.02
C PHE A 148 10.72 -0.17 -2.01
N GLN A 149 10.45 0.31 -0.80
CA GLN A 149 11.34 0.23 0.36
C GLN A 149 10.56 -0.44 1.48
N GLU A 150 11.18 -1.39 2.17
CA GLU A 150 10.55 -2.05 3.31
C GLU A 150 10.29 -1.02 4.43
N GLU A 151 9.07 -0.98 4.91
CA GLU A 151 8.67 -0.20 6.08
C GLU A 151 8.43 -1.14 7.26
N GLU A 152 8.62 -0.65 8.48
CA GLU A 152 8.21 -1.34 9.69
C GLU A 152 6.69 -1.48 9.70
N ILE A 153 6.23 -2.72 9.86
CA ILE A 153 4.81 -3.04 9.93
C ILE A 153 4.36 -2.85 11.38
N ASP A 154 3.38 -1.97 11.59
CA ASP A 154 2.75 -1.81 12.90
C ASP A 154 2.15 -3.14 13.38
N GLU A 155 2.49 -3.52 14.61
CA GLU A 155 1.93 -4.71 15.23
C GLU A 155 0.44 -4.52 15.57
N ASN A 156 -0.35 -5.54 15.31
CA ASN A 156 -1.75 -5.55 15.71
C ASN A 156 -1.85 -5.72 17.24
N ASN A 157 -2.38 -4.74 17.92
CA ASN A 157 -2.48 -4.70 19.37
C ASN A 157 -3.94 -4.60 19.84
N ILE A 158 -4.66 -5.71 19.76
CA ILE A 158 -6.07 -5.76 20.18
C ILE A 158 -6.13 -6.19 21.67
N VAL A 159 -6.27 -5.19 22.54
CA VAL A 159 -6.27 -5.37 23.99
C VAL A 159 -7.33 -6.40 24.46
N MET A 160 -8.53 -6.36 23.87
CA MET A 160 -9.61 -7.31 24.18
C MET A 160 -9.20 -8.75 23.92
N LEU A 161 -8.58 -9.03 22.76
CA LEU A 161 -8.10 -10.38 22.45
C LEU A 161 -7.03 -10.87 23.44
N LYS A 162 -6.10 -10.00 23.83
CA LYS A 162 -5.07 -10.35 24.83
C LYS A 162 -5.66 -10.67 26.19
N GLN A 163 -6.65 -9.91 26.63
CA GLN A 163 -7.35 -10.19 27.90
C GLN A 163 -8.09 -11.53 27.85
N LYS A 164 -8.86 -11.79 26.79
CA LYS A 164 -9.56 -13.06 26.59
C LYS A 164 -8.58 -14.24 26.47
N PHE A 165 -7.45 -14.04 25.80
CA PHE A 165 -6.40 -15.05 25.69
C PHE A 165 -5.84 -15.46 27.07
N LEU A 166 -5.50 -14.49 27.90
CA LEU A 166 -5.00 -14.77 29.26
C LEU A 166 -6.05 -15.49 30.11
N HIS A 167 -7.32 -15.10 30.01
CA HIS A 167 -8.43 -15.77 30.68
C HIS A 167 -8.60 -17.23 30.20
N ALA A 168 -8.59 -17.44 28.88
CA ALA A 168 -8.73 -18.77 28.28
C ALA A 168 -7.57 -19.70 28.64
N LEU A 169 -6.33 -19.20 28.68
CA LEU A 169 -5.17 -19.99 29.16
C LEU A 169 -5.33 -20.41 30.60
N ARG A 170 -5.79 -19.50 31.48
CA ARG A 170 -5.95 -19.79 32.92
C ARG A 170 -7.01 -20.86 33.20
N ASN A 171 -8.11 -20.81 32.43
CA ASN A 171 -9.27 -21.67 32.67
C ASN A 171 -9.28 -22.90 31.76
N ASN A 172 -8.34 -23.03 30.85
CA ASN A 172 -8.30 -24.07 29.81
C ASN A 172 -9.57 -24.11 28.97
N GLU A 173 -9.99 -22.91 28.48
CA GLU A 173 -11.19 -22.70 27.70
C GLU A 173 -10.85 -22.18 26.30
N GLU A 174 -11.84 -22.18 25.38
CA GLU A 174 -11.73 -21.46 24.10
C GLU A 174 -11.94 -19.95 24.30
N ILE A 175 -11.48 -19.15 23.34
CA ILE A 175 -11.78 -17.72 23.28
C ILE A 175 -13.09 -17.56 22.49
N VAL A 176 -14.13 -17.10 23.17
CA VAL A 176 -15.41 -16.77 22.53
C VAL A 176 -15.49 -15.25 22.36
N ILE A 177 -15.71 -14.82 21.12
CA ILE A 177 -16.05 -13.43 20.78
C ILE A 177 -17.57 -13.36 20.70
N ASP A 178 -18.18 -12.42 21.38
CA ASP A 178 -19.62 -12.22 21.39
C ASP A 178 -20.02 -10.88 20.72
N ASP A 179 -21.33 -10.65 20.60
CA ASP A 179 -21.84 -9.45 19.93
C ASP A 179 -21.46 -8.15 20.67
N LYS A 180 -21.23 -8.20 22.00
CA LYS A 180 -20.78 -7.04 22.79
C LYS A 180 -19.32 -6.68 22.46
N ASP A 181 -18.49 -7.69 22.22
CA ASP A 181 -17.12 -7.47 21.78
C ASP A 181 -17.12 -6.79 20.41
N VAL A 182 -18.00 -7.24 19.50
CA VAL A 182 -18.15 -6.63 18.17
C VAL A 182 -18.60 -5.17 18.28
N GLU A 183 -19.61 -4.88 19.09
CA GLU A 183 -20.07 -3.51 19.36
C GLU A 183 -18.94 -2.63 19.92
N SER A 184 -18.13 -3.16 20.82
CA SER A 184 -16.97 -2.45 21.38
C SER A 184 -15.93 -2.11 20.30
N LEU A 185 -15.65 -3.04 19.39
CA LEU A 185 -14.74 -2.81 18.27
C LEU A 185 -15.28 -1.75 17.29
N ILE A 186 -16.58 -1.74 17.02
CA ILE A 186 -17.23 -0.74 16.14
C ILE A 186 -17.17 0.66 16.76
N ASN A 187 -17.34 0.78 18.07
CA ASN A 187 -17.31 2.05 18.78
C ASN A 187 -15.89 2.63 18.97
N ASP A 188 -14.86 1.85 18.67
CA ASP A 188 -13.50 2.37 18.64
C ASP A 188 -13.35 3.30 17.44
N ASN A 189 -13.21 4.62 17.70
CA ASN A 189 -13.19 5.67 16.68
C ASN A 189 -12.10 5.54 15.61
N ALA A 190 -11.13 4.65 15.80
CA ALA A 190 -10.11 4.36 14.82
C ALA A 190 -10.67 3.69 13.53
N ILE A 191 -11.79 2.99 13.63
CA ILE A 191 -12.39 2.21 12.50
C ILE A 191 -13.05 3.12 11.46
N ASN A 192 -13.58 4.27 11.86
CA ASN A 192 -14.31 5.18 10.97
C ASN A 192 -13.46 5.81 9.86
N ASN A 193 -12.14 5.64 9.92
CA ASN A 193 -11.19 6.20 8.93
C ASN A 193 -10.82 5.21 7.83
N TYR A 194 -11.29 3.95 7.89
CA TYR A 194 -10.88 2.90 6.97
C TYR A 194 -12.02 2.46 6.08
N HIS A 195 -11.68 2.14 4.83
CA HIS A 195 -12.62 1.60 3.86
C HIS A 195 -12.46 0.09 3.74
N ALA A 196 -13.56 -0.65 3.87
CA ALA A 196 -13.56 -2.07 3.54
C ALA A 196 -13.35 -2.28 2.03
N PRO A 197 -12.75 -3.41 1.59
CA PRO A 197 -12.68 -3.75 0.19
C PRO A 197 -14.08 -3.81 -0.43
N MET A 198 -14.19 -3.47 -1.71
CA MET A 198 -15.48 -3.54 -2.41
C MET A 198 -16.00 -4.96 -2.47
N SER A 199 -15.10 -5.91 -2.65
CA SER A 199 -15.40 -7.34 -2.63
C SER A 199 -14.21 -8.16 -2.15
N THR A 200 -14.46 -9.40 -1.72
CA THR A 200 -13.43 -10.37 -1.31
C THR A 200 -14.00 -11.78 -1.40
N ASP A 201 -13.17 -12.78 -1.65
CA ASP A 201 -13.52 -14.17 -1.37
C ASP A 201 -13.11 -14.53 0.06
N VAL A 202 -13.97 -15.21 0.80
CA VAL A 202 -13.66 -15.78 2.12
C VAL A 202 -13.61 -17.29 2.03
N TYR A 203 -12.54 -17.87 2.59
CA TYR A 203 -12.25 -19.29 2.53
C TYR A 203 -12.63 -19.95 3.85
N ALA A 204 -13.44 -21.00 3.79
CA ALA A 204 -13.85 -21.75 4.97
C ALA A 204 -14.00 -23.25 4.68
N GLU A 205 -13.75 -24.07 5.68
CA GLU A 205 -14.11 -25.49 5.69
C GLU A 205 -15.48 -25.64 6.38
N LEU A 206 -16.39 -26.38 5.76
CA LEU A 206 -17.72 -26.67 6.29
C LEU A 206 -17.81 -28.10 6.77
N TYR A 207 -18.23 -28.26 8.02
CA TYR A 207 -18.48 -29.54 8.66
C TYR A 207 -19.95 -29.64 9.04
N ILE A 208 -20.67 -30.62 8.52
CA ILE A 208 -22.10 -30.85 8.81
C ILE A 208 -22.19 -31.70 10.07
N GLY A 209 -23.04 -31.31 11.00
CA GLY A 209 -23.29 -32.01 12.25
C GLY A 209 -23.57 -31.08 13.42
N ASP A 210 -24.06 -31.63 14.53
CA ASP A 210 -24.34 -30.87 15.75
C ASP A 210 -23.05 -30.69 16.60
N TYR A 211 -22.34 -29.61 16.34
CA TYR A 211 -21.12 -29.25 17.08
C TYR A 211 -21.38 -28.30 18.26
N TYR A 212 -22.40 -27.48 18.15
CA TYR A 212 -22.81 -26.52 19.18
C TYR A 212 -24.34 -26.46 19.23
N ASN A 213 -25.01 -27.15 20.05
CA ASN A 213 -26.45 -27.36 20.34
C ASN A 213 -27.50 -26.47 19.62
N GLN A 214 -27.09 -25.45 18.90
CA GLN A 214 -27.96 -24.49 18.18
C GLN A 214 -27.70 -24.48 16.67
N TYR A 215 -26.66 -25.14 16.19
CA TYR A 215 -26.22 -25.10 14.79
C TYR A 215 -25.99 -26.50 14.25
N ASN A 216 -26.49 -26.78 13.07
CA ASN A 216 -26.33 -28.05 12.38
C ASN A 216 -25.01 -28.12 11.56
N GLU A 217 -24.16 -27.08 11.67
CA GLU A 217 -22.90 -26.97 10.96
C GLU A 217 -21.84 -26.27 11.79
N LEU A 218 -20.60 -26.57 11.49
CA LEU A 218 -19.41 -25.86 11.96
C LEU A 218 -18.68 -25.29 10.77
N ILE A 219 -18.36 -24.01 10.83
CA ILE A 219 -17.59 -23.28 9.83
C ILE A 219 -16.19 -23.02 10.41
N VAL A 220 -15.14 -23.37 9.67
CA VAL A 220 -13.75 -23.12 10.09
C VAL A 220 -13.06 -22.25 9.04
N ILE A 221 -12.70 -21.05 9.39
CA ILE A 221 -11.99 -20.14 8.48
C ILE A 221 -10.63 -20.75 8.12
N SER A 222 -10.35 -20.82 6.81
CA SER A 222 -9.09 -21.35 6.31
C SER A 222 -7.91 -20.41 6.61
N PRO A 223 -6.67 -20.91 6.72
CA PRO A 223 -5.49 -20.11 7.04
C PRO A 223 -5.24 -18.94 6.06
N LEU A 224 -5.66 -19.07 4.80
CA LEU A 224 -5.60 -18.01 3.79
C LEU A 224 -6.59 -16.88 4.08
N THR A 225 -7.68 -17.18 4.77
CA THR A 225 -8.73 -16.28 5.23
C THR A 225 -9.52 -15.63 4.10
N ALA A 226 -8.90 -14.72 3.33
CA ALA A 226 -9.59 -13.95 2.30
C ALA A 226 -8.69 -13.61 1.12
N SER A 227 -9.32 -13.26 -0.03
CA SER A 227 -8.66 -12.73 -1.23
C SER A 227 -8.69 -11.20 -1.25
N PHE A 228 -8.00 -10.59 -2.21
CA PHE A 228 -8.05 -9.13 -2.44
C PHE A 228 -9.31 -8.67 -3.18
N ASN A 229 -10.00 -9.57 -3.90
CA ASN A 229 -11.24 -9.29 -4.63
C ASN A 229 -12.02 -10.58 -4.85
N ALA A 230 -13.35 -10.49 -4.92
CA ALA A 230 -14.21 -11.62 -5.24
C ALA A 230 -13.96 -12.14 -6.66
N GLY A 231 -13.98 -13.46 -6.82
CA GLY A 231 -13.73 -14.15 -8.08
C GLY A 231 -12.27 -14.47 -8.36
N ALA A 232 -11.32 -14.01 -7.52
CA ALA A 232 -9.89 -14.28 -7.71
C ALA A 232 -9.57 -15.79 -7.69
N THR A 233 -10.28 -16.56 -6.90
CA THR A 233 -10.11 -18.01 -6.81
C THR A 233 -10.60 -18.73 -8.06
N PHE A 234 -11.70 -18.26 -8.64
CA PHE A 234 -12.38 -18.91 -9.74
C PHE A 234 -11.71 -18.67 -11.09
N GLY A 235 -11.00 -17.57 -11.28
CA GLY A 235 -10.41 -17.17 -12.55
C GLY A 235 -9.60 -18.30 -13.21
N ARG A 236 -8.79 -18.99 -12.42
CA ARG A 236 -8.00 -20.13 -12.88
C ARG A 236 -8.86 -21.33 -13.36
N PHE A 237 -10.04 -21.52 -12.79
CA PHE A 237 -10.92 -22.67 -13.02
C PHE A 237 -12.13 -22.33 -13.90
N HIS A 238 -12.14 -21.15 -14.54
CA HIS A 238 -13.29 -20.70 -15.35
C HIS A 238 -13.70 -21.71 -16.42
N HIS A 239 -12.74 -22.43 -17.00
CA HIS A 239 -12.98 -23.47 -18.02
C HIS A 239 -13.70 -24.73 -17.49
N LEU A 240 -13.76 -24.91 -16.17
CA LEU A 240 -14.48 -26.01 -15.50
C LEU A 240 -15.89 -25.59 -15.03
N ILE A 241 -16.19 -24.30 -15.00
CA ILE A 241 -17.48 -23.76 -14.58
C ILE A 241 -18.40 -23.71 -15.81
N ASP A 242 -19.68 -24.10 -15.62
CA ASP A 242 -20.65 -24.02 -16.72
C ASP A 242 -20.83 -22.57 -17.16
N THR A 243 -20.92 -22.37 -18.47
CA THR A 243 -20.97 -21.03 -19.09
C THR A 243 -22.09 -20.16 -18.49
N GLU A 244 -23.28 -20.73 -18.30
CA GLU A 244 -24.43 -20.01 -17.69
C GLU A 244 -24.11 -19.52 -16.27
N ASN A 245 -23.50 -20.36 -15.42
CA ASN A 245 -23.12 -19.99 -14.08
C ASN A 245 -21.98 -18.97 -14.06
N LEU A 246 -21.06 -19.06 -14.98
CA LEU A 246 -19.95 -18.11 -15.13
C LEU A 246 -20.48 -16.74 -15.56
N GLU A 247 -21.30 -16.68 -16.61
CA GLU A 247 -21.92 -15.44 -17.11
C GLU A 247 -22.75 -14.75 -16.01
N LYS A 248 -23.50 -15.54 -15.24
CA LYS A 248 -24.27 -15.02 -14.10
C LYS A 248 -23.37 -14.39 -13.04
N LEU A 249 -22.29 -15.07 -12.64
CA LEU A 249 -21.34 -14.57 -11.63
C LEU A 249 -20.69 -13.26 -12.11
N GLU A 250 -20.29 -13.20 -13.37
CA GLU A 250 -19.67 -12.01 -13.97
C GLU A 250 -20.62 -10.85 -14.11
N HIS A 251 -21.85 -11.13 -14.55
CA HIS A 251 -22.90 -10.12 -14.65
C HIS A 251 -23.23 -9.54 -13.26
N GLU A 252 -23.36 -10.38 -12.24
CA GLU A 252 -23.58 -9.94 -10.87
C GLU A 252 -22.42 -9.07 -10.35
N LYS A 253 -21.18 -9.48 -10.62
CA LYS A 253 -19.98 -8.70 -10.26
C LYS A 253 -19.96 -7.36 -10.99
N ALA A 254 -20.13 -7.34 -12.30
CA ALA A 254 -20.13 -6.11 -13.09
C ALA A 254 -21.23 -5.14 -12.67
N HIS A 255 -22.46 -5.65 -12.47
CA HIS A 255 -23.60 -4.88 -11.98
C HIS A 255 -23.34 -4.32 -10.57
N PHE A 256 -22.75 -5.12 -9.69
CA PHE A 256 -22.36 -4.67 -8.35
C PHE A 256 -21.38 -3.48 -8.44
N TYR A 257 -20.30 -3.59 -9.23
CA TYR A 257 -19.31 -2.54 -9.37
C TYR A 257 -19.90 -1.26 -10.00
N GLN A 258 -20.77 -1.38 -11.01
CA GLN A 258 -21.47 -0.23 -11.60
C GLN A 258 -22.34 0.51 -10.56
N ASN A 259 -23.05 -0.22 -9.71
CA ASN A 259 -23.87 0.37 -8.66
C ASN A 259 -23.07 0.98 -7.51
N MET A 260 -21.91 0.39 -7.20
CA MET A 260 -21.05 0.84 -6.11
C MET A 260 -20.16 2.01 -6.53
N MET A 261 -19.75 2.07 -7.78
CA MET A 261 -19.04 3.20 -8.36
C MET A 261 -20.02 4.20 -8.96
N ARG A 262 -20.79 4.89 -8.10
CA ARG A 262 -21.67 6.00 -8.52
C ARG A 262 -20.91 7.17 -9.13
N ASP A 263 -19.60 7.16 -9.04
CA ASP A 263 -18.72 8.14 -9.63
C ASP A 263 -18.37 7.68 -11.05
N ASP A 264 -18.96 8.31 -12.06
CA ASP A 264 -18.67 8.07 -13.48
C ASP A 264 -17.19 8.32 -13.84
N ASN A 265 -16.40 8.82 -12.89
CA ASN A 265 -14.99 9.17 -13.06
C ASN A 265 -14.00 8.03 -12.74
N VAL A 266 -14.46 6.82 -12.43
CA VAL A 266 -13.60 5.66 -12.15
C VAL A 266 -13.93 4.49 -13.08
N ALA A 267 -12.91 3.88 -13.68
CA ALA A 267 -13.06 2.67 -14.50
C ALA A 267 -12.28 1.50 -13.88
N MET A 268 -12.90 0.31 -13.87
CA MET A 268 -12.25 -0.94 -13.51
C MET A 268 -11.58 -1.55 -14.75
N ILE A 269 -10.35 -1.98 -14.61
CA ILE A 269 -9.51 -2.50 -15.69
C ILE A 269 -8.96 -3.87 -15.32
N SER A 270 -9.13 -4.87 -16.19
CA SER A 270 -8.46 -6.16 -16.06
C SER A 270 -6.95 -5.99 -16.32
N ILE A 271 -6.11 -6.44 -15.40
CA ILE A 271 -4.67 -6.41 -15.61
C ILE A 271 -4.13 -7.83 -15.75
N ASN A 272 -3.44 -8.08 -16.85
CA ASN A 272 -2.82 -9.34 -17.20
C ASN A 272 -1.30 -9.19 -17.28
N ASN A 273 -0.54 -10.05 -16.62
CA ASN A 273 0.92 -10.01 -16.61
C ASN A 273 1.51 -11.38 -16.91
N VAL A 274 2.48 -11.43 -17.82
CA VAL A 274 3.27 -12.64 -18.03
C VAL A 274 4.17 -12.87 -16.83
N PRO A 275 4.10 -14.04 -16.18
CA PRO A 275 4.85 -14.29 -14.97
C PRO A 275 6.35 -14.38 -15.25
N LYS A 276 7.14 -13.89 -14.29
CA LYS A 276 8.60 -14.04 -14.30
C LYS A 276 9.06 -15.49 -14.45
N TYR A 277 8.30 -16.42 -13.89
CA TYR A 277 8.57 -17.86 -13.98
C TYR A 277 7.47 -18.55 -14.81
N PRO A 278 7.80 -19.20 -15.93
CA PRO A 278 6.80 -19.81 -16.83
C PRO A 278 5.84 -20.79 -16.13
N ARG A 279 6.31 -21.47 -15.06
CA ARG A 279 5.47 -22.40 -14.29
C ARG A 279 4.25 -21.71 -13.64
N ASN A 280 4.32 -20.41 -13.39
CA ASN A 280 3.24 -19.69 -12.73
C ASN A 280 2.13 -19.27 -13.71
N HIS A 281 2.31 -19.56 -15.01
CA HIS A 281 1.33 -19.19 -16.04
C HIS A 281 -0.06 -19.76 -15.75
N ASN A 282 -0.14 -21.01 -15.32
CA ASN A 282 -1.40 -21.67 -14.98
C ASN A 282 -2.14 -21.05 -13.79
N VAL A 283 -1.43 -20.41 -12.87
CA VAL A 283 -2.05 -19.70 -11.74
C VAL A 283 -2.57 -18.32 -12.16
N LEU A 284 -1.94 -17.72 -13.18
CA LEU A 284 -2.29 -16.42 -13.72
C LEU A 284 -3.38 -16.48 -14.79
N THR A 285 -3.72 -17.68 -15.29
CA THR A 285 -4.89 -17.84 -16.17
C THR A 285 -6.12 -17.31 -15.46
N ASN A 286 -6.84 -16.42 -16.13
CA ASN A 286 -8.03 -15.77 -15.59
C ASN A 286 -9.06 -15.54 -16.68
N HIS A 287 -10.22 -15.02 -16.29
CA HIS A 287 -11.21 -14.51 -17.20
C HIS A 287 -11.32 -12.99 -17.01
N ASP A 288 -11.35 -12.25 -18.13
CA ASP A 288 -11.49 -10.80 -18.11
C ASP A 288 -12.94 -10.40 -17.86
N SER A 289 -13.21 -9.81 -16.71
CA SER A 289 -14.57 -9.42 -16.30
C SER A 289 -14.92 -7.96 -16.66
N TYR A 290 -13.97 -7.17 -17.17
CA TYR A 290 -14.15 -5.76 -17.44
C TYR A 290 -14.06 -5.43 -18.92
N GLU A 291 -14.65 -4.30 -19.32
CA GLU A 291 -14.66 -3.80 -20.69
C GLU A 291 -13.25 -3.49 -21.22
N TYR A 292 -12.37 -3.03 -20.33
CA TYR A 292 -10.99 -2.64 -20.65
C TYR A 292 -9.99 -3.58 -19.99
N SER A 293 -8.88 -3.82 -20.69
CA SER A 293 -7.75 -4.59 -20.16
C SER A 293 -6.41 -3.88 -20.40
N LEU A 294 -5.43 -4.15 -19.53
CA LEU A 294 -4.03 -3.80 -19.70
C LEU A 294 -3.20 -5.07 -19.70
N ASN A 295 -2.50 -5.34 -20.82
CA ASN A 295 -1.72 -6.55 -20.99
C ASN A 295 -0.21 -6.28 -20.93
N LEU A 296 0.43 -6.77 -19.86
CA LEU A 296 1.87 -6.62 -19.63
C LEU A 296 2.60 -7.88 -20.16
N GLY A 297 2.95 -7.84 -21.45
CA GLY A 297 3.67 -8.91 -22.12
C GLY A 297 2.83 -10.11 -22.58
N SER A 298 1.55 -10.21 -22.19
CA SER A 298 0.59 -11.18 -22.71
C SER A 298 -0.05 -10.70 -24.03
N SER A 299 -0.72 -11.57 -24.76
CA SER A 299 -1.62 -11.19 -25.83
C SER A 299 -3.05 -11.25 -25.34
N TYR A 300 -3.89 -10.44 -25.93
CA TYR A 300 -5.32 -10.46 -25.71
C TYR A 300 -6.00 -11.30 -26.79
N SER A 301 -6.98 -12.13 -26.42
CA SER A 301 -7.65 -13.03 -27.37
C SER A 301 -9.04 -12.59 -27.78
N ASP A 302 -9.68 -11.69 -27.06
CA ASP A 302 -11.06 -11.28 -27.28
C ASP A 302 -11.20 -9.83 -27.72
N SER A 303 -12.39 -9.44 -28.15
CA SER A 303 -12.73 -8.14 -28.74
C SER A 303 -12.83 -6.95 -27.73
N LYS A 304 -12.38 -7.12 -26.49
CA LYS A 304 -12.37 -6.04 -25.50
C LYS A 304 -11.31 -4.98 -25.82
N HIS A 305 -11.50 -3.80 -25.30
CA HIS A 305 -10.61 -2.67 -25.55
C HIS A 305 -9.33 -2.80 -24.72
N GLU A 306 -8.17 -2.79 -25.38
CA GLU A 306 -6.87 -2.81 -24.72
C GLU A 306 -6.35 -1.38 -24.50
N LEU A 307 -5.93 -1.08 -23.27
CA LEU A 307 -5.25 0.17 -22.93
C LEU A 307 -3.74 0.03 -23.17
N ASN A 308 -3.13 1.13 -23.59
CA ASN A 308 -1.68 1.20 -23.70
C ASN A 308 -1.08 1.68 -22.37
N LEU A 309 0.07 1.10 -21.99
CA LEU A 309 0.82 1.55 -20.82
C LEU A 309 1.23 3.02 -20.89
N ASP A 310 1.45 3.57 -22.10
CA ASP A 310 1.74 4.99 -22.33
C ASP A 310 0.58 5.91 -21.94
N ASP A 311 -0.64 5.35 -21.82
CA ASP A 311 -1.83 6.07 -21.40
C ASP A 311 -2.01 6.12 -19.88
N ILE A 312 -1.23 5.35 -19.12
CA ILE A 312 -1.40 5.23 -17.67
C ILE A 312 -0.47 6.21 -16.95
N TYR A 313 -1.09 7.05 -16.13
CA TYR A 313 -0.43 8.08 -15.34
C TYR A 313 -0.71 7.88 -13.84
N ILE A 314 0.20 8.38 -13.03
CA ILE A 314 0.08 8.42 -11.57
C ILE A 314 0.01 9.87 -11.15
N GLY A 315 -0.93 10.18 -10.28
CA GLY A 315 -1.04 11.45 -9.58
C GLY A 315 -1.10 11.21 -8.07
N ALA A 316 -0.95 12.28 -7.31
CA ALA A 316 -1.06 12.24 -5.84
C ALA A 316 -2.13 13.20 -5.34
N THR A 317 -2.83 12.78 -4.29
CA THR A 317 -3.50 13.67 -3.35
C THR A 317 -2.65 13.79 -2.10
N PHE A 318 -3.03 14.61 -1.14
CA PHE A 318 -2.30 14.67 0.13
C PHE A 318 -2.20 13.32 0.85
N ASN A 319 -3.20 12.45 0.70
CA ASN A 319 -3.30 11.21 1.48
C ASN A 319 -2.96 9.95 0.71
N LYS A 320 -2.95 10.00 -0.63
CA LYS A 320 -2.78 8.80 -1.46
C LYS A 320 -2.32 9.08 -2.88
N LEU A 321 -1.75 8.07 -3.51
CA LEU A 321 -1.55 8.02 -4.95
C LEU A 321 -2.86 7.59 -5.66
N TYR A 322 -2.98 7.87 -6.94
CA TYR A 322 -4.05 7.37 -7.79
C TYR A 322 -3.57 7.16 -9.21
N LEU A 323 -4.26 6.29 -9.93
CA LEU A 323 -4.00 5.98 -11.34
C LEU A 323 -5.04 6.68 -12.22
N TYR A 324 -4.59 7.12 -13.38
CA TYR A 324 -5.41 7.84 -14.34
C TYR A 324 -5.10 7.41 -15.77
N SER A 325 -6.14 7.20 -16.59
CA SER A 325 -6.04 6.98 -18.02
C SER A 325 -6.46 8.25 -18.75
N CYS A 326 -5.56 8.77 -19.58
CA CYS A 326 -5.85 9.92 -20.42
C CYS A 326 -6.83 9.59 -21.56
N GLN A 327 -6.77 8.37 -22.09
CA GLN A 327 -7.66 7.88 -23.13
C GLN A 327 -9.11 7.82 -22.64
N LEU A 328 -9.30 7.30 -21.42
CA LEU A 328 -10.62 7.21 -20.83
C LEU A 328 -11.07 8.52 -20.17
N ASN A 329 -10.14 9.42 -19.89
CA ASN A 329 -10.35 10.63 -19.08
C ASN A 329 -10.96 10.31 -17.72
N LYS A 330 -10.48 9.20 -17.09
CA LYS A 330 -11.00 8.64 -15.83
C LYS A 330 -9.86 8.14 -14.95
N ARG A 331 -10.11 8.10 -13.66
CA ARG A 331 -9.29 7.29 -12.75
C ARG A 331 -9.47 5.82 -13.10
N VAL A 332 -8.41 5.04 -12.92
CA VAL A 332 -8.45 3.60 -13.21
C VAL A 332 -8.03 2.80 -11.99
N LEU A 333 -8.69 1.67 -11.79
CA LEU A 333 -8.32 0.67 -10.79
C LEU A 333 -8.08 -0.66 -11.49
N PHE A 334 -6.91 -1.23 -11.26
CA PHE A 334 -6.51 -2.49 -11.87
C PHE A 334 -6.84 -3.65 -10.96
N GLU A 335 -7.60 -4.61 -11.48
CA GLU A 335 -7.95 -5.84 -10.79
C GLU A 335 -7.51 -7.06 -11.60
N SER A 336 -7.10 -8.11 -10.90
CA SER A 336 -6.73 -9.40 -11.50
C SER A 336 -7.53 -10.51 -10.83
N ASN A 337 -8.18 -11.36 -11.63
CA ASN A 337 -9.00 -12.47 -11.15
C ASN A 337 -8.16 -13.75 -10.96
N ASN A 338 -7.03 -13.64 -10.25
CA ASN A 338 -6.20 -14.76 -9.89
C ASN A 338 -5.61 -14.60 -8.47
N MET A 339 -5.16 -15.72 -7.91
CA MET A 339 -4.57 -15.78 -6.56
C MET A 339 -3.05 -15.69 -6.56
N TYR A 340 -2.47 -15.16 -7.63
CA TYR A 340 -1.02 -15.03 -7.72
C TYR A 340 -0.48 -13.96 -6.77
N ASN A 341 0.64 -14.27 -6.12
CA ASN A 341 1.31 -13.32 -5.23
C ASN A 341 2.07 -12.26 -6.05
N PHE A 342 1.43 -11.13 -6.31
CA PHE A 342 1.96 -10.03 -7.11
C PHE A 342 3.17 -9.31 -6.47
N PHE A 343 3.42 -9.46 -5.18
CA PHE A 343 4.63 -8.92 -4.53
C PHE A 343 5.93 -9.54 -5.07
N LYS A 344 5.85 -10.68 -5.76
CA LYS A 344 6.99 -11.38 -6.36
C LYS A 344 7.20 -11.05 -7.84
N GLU A 345 6.37 -10.19 -8.41
CA GLU A 345 6.40 -9.81 -9.82
C GLU A 345 7.21 -8.53 -10.08
N SER A 346 7.16 -8.05 -11.33
CA SER A 346 7.83 -6.81 -11.73
C SER A 346 7.33 -5.62 -10.93
N ASN A 347 8.20 -4.65 -10.68
CA ASN A 347 7.84 -3.41 -9.99
C ASN A 347 6.65 -2.70 -10.65
N LEU A 348 6.56 -2.75 -11.98
CA LEU A 348 5.44 -2.17 -12.73
C LEU A 348 4.10 -2.81 -12.35
N TYR A 349 4.00 -4.14 -12.47
CA TYR A 349 2.76 -4.86 -12.15
C TYR A 349 2.37 -4.66 -10.69
N ARG A 350 3.34 -4.80 -9.79
CA ARG A 350 3.17 -4.57 -8.36
C ARG A 350 2.64 -3.16 -8.08
N LEU A 351 3.26 -2.13 -8.66
CA LEU A 351 2.88 -0.73 -8.47
C LEU A 351 1.43 -0.46 -8.89
N LEU A 352 1.03 -0.91 -10.06
CA LEU A 352 -0.34 -0.74 -10.56
C LEU A 352 -1.36 -1.40 -9.65
N ARG A 353 -1.06 -2.61 -9.16
CA ARG A 353 -1.90 -3.34 -8.22
C ARG A 353 -1.98 -2.64 -6.85
N GLU A 354 -0.85 -2.25 -6.28
CA GLU A 354 -0.80 -1.64 -4.96
C GLU A 354 -1.52 -0.29 -4.93
N ILE A 355 -1.30 0.59 -5.91
CA ILE A 355 -2.02 1.88 -5.98
C ILE A 355 -3.54 1.66 -6.16
N SER A 356 -3.95 0.64 -6.91
CA SER A 356 -5.38 0.31 -7.06
C SER A 356 -6.03 -0.16 -5.76
N MET A 357 -5.23 -0.68 -4.82
CA MET A 357 -5.67 -1.17 -3.51
C MET A 357 -5.40 -0.18 -2.37
N GLU A 358 -4.84 0.99 -2.67
CA GLU A 358 -4.55 2.00 -1.65
C GLU A 358 -5.82 2.53 -0.98
N SER A 359 -5.72 2.89 0.28
CA SER A 359 -6.82 3.37 1.12
C SER A 359 -7.85 2.31 1.53
N VAL A 360 -7.57 1.04 1.31
CA VAL A 360 -8.44 -0.08 1.69
C VAL A 360 -7.78 -0.89 2.81
N LYS A 361 -8.54 -1.18 3.86
CA LYS A 361 -8.17 -2.14 4.89
C LYS A 361 -8.68 -3.50 4.48
N TYR A 362 -7.76 -4.45 4.23
CA TYR A 362 -8.10 -5.81 3.82
C TYR A 362 -8.35 -6.72 5.02
N ILE A 363 -9.06 -7.84 4.76
CA ILE A 363 -9.21 -8.91 5.72
C ILE A 363 -7.89 -9.69 5.74
N GLU A 364 -7.23 -9.72 6.90
CA GLU A 364 -5.98 -10.45 7.09
C GLU A 364 -6.21 -11.72 7.91
N PRO A 365 -5.36 -12.75 7.75
CA PRO A 365 -5.33 -13.87 8.67
C PRO A 365 -5.20 -13.37 10.12
N MET A 366 -5.93 -13.99 11.04
CA MET A 366 -5.92 -13.60 12.44
C MET A 366 -4.57 -13.93 13.09
N ASN A 367 -3.62 -13.02 12.96
CA ASN A 367 -2.28 -13.10 13.52
C ASN A 367 -2.10 -11.95 14.54
N ASP A 368 -1.85 -12.32 15.80
CA ASP A 368 -1.38 -11.39 16.83
C ASP A 368 0.00 -11.88 17.26
N VAL A 369 1.04 -11.10 16.99
CA VAL A 369 2.44 -11.48 17.26
C VAL A 369 2.64 -11.85 18.72
N SER A 370 1.99 -11.15 19.64
CA SER A 370 2.09 -11.42 21.06
C SER A 370 1.43 -12.75 21.45
N ILE A 371 0.26 -13.08 20.92
CA ILE A 371 -0.41 -14.36 21.11
C ILE A 371 0.35 -15.47 20.37
N ASP A 372 0.76 -15.21 19.15
CA ASP A 372 1.49 -16.16 18.32
C ASP A 372 2.91 -16.43 18.80
N SER A 373 3.45 -15.67 19.74
CA SER A 373 4.73 -15.98 20.40
C SER A 373 4.65 -17.20 21.32
N PHE A 374 3.46 -17.54 21.83
CA PHE A 374 3.28 -18.69 22.72
C PHE A 374 3.33 -20.03 21.97
N SER A 375 3.71 -21.08 22.71
CA SER A 375 3.73 -22.45 22.18
C SER A 375 2.35 -23.07 22.01
N TYR A 376 1.34 -22.52 22.64
CA TYR A 376 -0.06 -22.91 22.55
C TYR A 376 -0.95 -21.70 22.38
N SER A 377 -1.97 -21.80 21.52
CA SER A 377 -3.05 -20.84 21.42
C SER A 377 -4.38 -21.58 21.46
N PRO A 378 -5.31 -21.18 22.34
CA PRO A 378 -6.67 -21.71 22.32
C PRO A 378 -7.40 -21.34 21.05
N ARG A 379 -8.47 -22.09 20.74
CA ARG A 379 -9.40 -21.78 19.65
C ARG A 379 -10.03 -20.42 19.86
N ILE A 380 -10.24 -19.69 18.73
CA ILE A 380 -10.99 -18.43 18.74
C ILE A 380 -12.25 -18.64 17.90
N ARG A 381 -13.41 -18.41 18.49
CA ARG A 381 -14.71 -18.69 17.92
C ARG A 381 -15.66 -17.49 18.02
N TYR A 382 -16.48 -17.33 17.00
CA TYR A 382 -17.65 -16.44 16.97
C TYR A 382 -18.87 -17.25 16.48
N LYS A 383 -19.92 -17.37 17.29
CA LYS A 383 -21.08 -18.23 17.01
C LYS A 383 -20.62 -19.67 16.67
N ASN A 384 -21.00 -20.20 15.50
CA ASN A 384 -20.56 -21.50 14.98
C ASN A 384 -19.34 -21.38 14.02
N VAL A 385 -18.68 -20.22 13.97
CA VAL A 385 -17.54 -19.98 13.11
C VAL A 385 -16.23 -20.00 13.94
N ILE A 386 -15.35 -20.92 13.63
CA ILE A 386 -13.98 -20.95 14.17
C ILE A 386 -13.14 -19.99 13.34
N LEU A 387 -12.81 -18.85 13.93
CA LEU A 387 -11.97 -17.84 13.27
C LEU A 387 -10.50 -18.29 13.22
N LYS A 388 -10.06 -18.99 14.26
CA LYS A 388 -8.72 -19.56 14.36
C LYS A 388 -8.77 -20.85 15.20
N PRO A 389 -8.41 -22.02 14.64
CA PRO A 389 -8.32 -23.26 15.38
C PRO A 389 -7.25 -23.20 16.46
N ALA A 390 -7.40 -24.01 17.52
CA ALA A 390 -6.35 -24.19 18.51
C ALA A 390 -5.09 -24.78 17.85
N TYR A 391 -3.91 -24.36 18.32
CA TYR A 391 -2.66 -24.90 17.81
C TYR A 391 -1.58 -25.04 18.87
N TRP A 392 -0.64 -25.94 18.61
CA TRP A 392 0.52 -26.23 19.45
C TRP A 392 1.79 -26.16 18.60
N LYS A 393 2.73 -25.30 19.00
CA LYS A 393 4.06 -25.23 18.39
C LYS A 393 5.03 -26.07 19.21
N ILE A 394 5.59 -27.08 18.60
CA ILE A 394 6.59 -27.96 19.20
C ILE A 394 7.96 -27.56 18.68
N ASN A 395 8.86 -27.19 19.57
CA ASN A 395 10.26 -26.87 19.31
C ASN A 395 11.13 -27.37 20.46
N GLU A 396 12.44 -27.17 20.39
CA GLU A 396 13.38 -27.68 21.39
C GLU A 396 13.18 -27.09 22.80
N MET A 397 12.53 -25.92 22.91
CA MET A 397 12.23 -25.30 24.21
C MET A 397 11.13 -26.04 24.97
N VAL A 398 10.18 -26.63 24.26
CA VAL A 398 9.01 -27.30 24.86
C VAL A 398 9.12 -28.81 24.85
N LEU A 399 9.79 -29.39 23.86
CA LEU A 399 10.02 -30.84 23.75
C LEU A 399 11.39 -31.12 23.14
N PRO A 400 12.33 -31.80 23.80
CA PRO A 400 13.65 -32.10 23.25
C PRO A 400 13.58 -32.83 21.91
N LEU A 401 14.57 -32.58 21.03
CA LEU A 401 14.67 -33.29 19.75
C LEU A 401 14.79 -34.81 19.97
N PRO A 402 14.22 -35.62 19.05
CA PRO A 402 14.26 -37.08 19.14
C PRO A 402 15.69 -37.60 19.01
N LYS A 403 16.27 -38.05 20.14
CA LYS A 403 17.61 -38.67 20.19
C LYS A 403 17.56 -40.20 20.40
N ASN A 404 16.48 -40.74 20.95
CA ASN A 404 16.32 -42.14 21.29
C ASN A 404 14.82 -42.55 21.31
N GLU A 405 14.56 -43.83 21.56
CA GLU A 405 13.20 -44.42 21.62
C GLU A 405 12.31 -43.84 22.76
N LYS A 406 12.88 -43.15 23.72
CA LYS A 406 12.12 -42.53 24.83
C LYS A 406 11.32 -41.31 24.40
N TRP A 407 11.54 -40.80 23.19
CA TRP A 407 10.84 -39.61 22.71
C TRP A 407 9.31 -39.82 22.65
N ASP A 408 8.84 -40.97 22.24
CA ASP A 408 7.40 -41.27 22.18
C ASP A 408 6.74 -41.11 23.55
N GLN A 409 7.37 -41.60 24.60
CA GLN A 409 6.89 -41.43 25.98
C GLN A 409 6.92 -39.97 26.45
N GLN A 410 7.94 -39.21 26.05
CA GLN A 410 8.03 -37.78 26.36
C GLN A 410 6.93 -37.02 25.64
N PHE A 411 6.67 -37.35 24.36
CA PHE A 411 5.59 -36.74 23.57
C PHE A 411 4.22 -37.05 24.19
N LEU A 412 3.93 -38.28 24.59
CA LEU A 412 2.67 -38.64 25.24
C LEU A 412 2.43 -37.85 26.53
N LYS A 413 3.48 -37.61 27.33
CA LYS A 413 3.39 -36.75 28.52
C LYS A 413 3.11 -35.31 28.16
N TYR A 414 3.78 -34.81 27.11
CA TYR A 414 3.56 -33.48 26.59
C TYR A 414 2.13 -33.31 26.03
N GLN A 415 1.65 -34.33 25.30
CA GLN A 415 0.27 -34.37 24.78
C GLN A 415 -0.75 -34.24 25.92
N GLN A 416 -0.58 -35.02 27.01
CA GLN A 416 -1.43 -34.94 28.21
C GLN A 416 -1.36 -33.56 28.88
N GLN A 417 -0.15 -33.03 29.05
CA GLN A 417 0.08 -31.78 29.77
C GLN A 417 -0.60 -30.61 29.07
N PHE A 418 -0.59 -30.60 27.73
CA PHE A 418 -1.13 -29.51 26.90
C PHE A 418 -2.50 -29.85 26.29
N ASN A 419 -3.14 -30.91 26.73
CA ASN A 419 -4.47 -31.37 26.27
C ASN A 419 -4.56 -31.44 24.73
N ILE A 420 -3.49 -31.92 24.06
CA ILE A 420 -3.47 -32.08 22.63
C ILE A 420 -4.43 -33.22 22.23
N PRO A 421 -5.44 -32.96 21.37
CA PRO A 421 -6.38 -33.99 20.92
C PRO A 421 -5.67 -35.16 20.22
N ASN A 422 -6.31 -36.34 20.21
CA ASN A 422 -5.78 -37.46 19.45
C ASN A 422 -5.79 -37.21 17.93
N ILE A 423 -6.77 -36.45 17.43
CA ILE A 423 -6.88 -36.11 16.02
C ILE A 423 -6.44 -34.67 15.84
N VAL A 424 -5.36 -34.47 15.06
CA VAL A 424 -4.78 -33.17 14.80
C VAL A 424 -4.24 -33.12 13.35
N ASN A 425 -4.10 -31.92 12.83
CA ASN A 425 -3.39 -31.67 11.58
C ASN A 425 -1.95 -31.25 11.87
N LEU A 426 -0.98 -31.94 11.30
CA LEU A 426 0.38 -31.43 11.17
C LEU A 426 0.41 -30.46 10.00
N VAL A 427 0.71 -29.18 10.26
CA VAL A 427 0.63 -28.11 9.26
C VAL A 427 2.02 -27.67 8.83
N TYR A 428 2.20 -27.53 7.52
CA TYR A 428 3.44 -27.16 6.87
C TYR A 428 3.14 -26.21 5.68
N GLY A 429 3.27 -24.90 5.89
CA GLY A 429 2.76 -23.94 4.90
C GLY A 429 1.28 -24.21 4.61
N ASP A 430 0.95 -24.45 3.34
CA ASP A 430 -0.41 -24.74 2.88
C ASP A 430 -0.81 -26.22 3.01
N ASN A 431 0.13 -27.08 3.41
CA ASN A 431 -0.13 -28.52 3.50
C ASN A 431 -0.60 -28.91 4.90
N LYS A 432 -1.63 -29.76 4.95
CA LYS A 432 -2.15 -30.37 6.16
C LYS A 432 -2.01 -31.90 6.07
N LEU A 433 -1.46 -32.52 7.12
CA LEU A 433 -1.40 -33.97 7.25
C LEU A 433 -2.19 -34.38 8.49
N LEU A 434 -3.30 -35.08 8.30
CA LEU A 434 -4.12 -35.57 9.40
C LEU A 434 -3.38 -36.67 10.15
N LEU A 435 -3.22 -36.51 11.44
CA LEU A 435 -2.60 -37.48 12.36
C LEU A 435 -3.59 -37.92 13.41
N ASN A 436 -3.64 -39.25 13.67
CA ASN A 436 -4.24 -39.82 14.85
C ASN A 436 -3.12 -40.16 15.82
N LEU A 437 -2.94 -39.34 16.84
CA LEU A 437 -1.85 -39.46 17.83
C LEU A 437 -2.01 -40.66 18.78
N SER A 438 -3.16 -41.36 18.77
CA SER A 438 -3.29 -42.65 19.47
C SER A 438 -2.49 -43.75 18.78
N LEU A 439 -2.22 -43.60 17.46
CA LEU A 439 -1.49 -44.59 16.67
C LEU A 439 0.03 -44.33 16.72
N ALA A 440 0.80 -45.31 17.10
CA ALA A 440 2.27 -45.24 17.20
C ALA A 440 2.93 -44.84 15.85
N ASN A 441 2.40 -45.34 14.72
CA ASN A 441 2.92 -45.01 13.40
C ASN A 441 2.75 -43.52 13.05
N HIS A 442 1.64 -42.89 13.45
CA HIS A 442 1.41 -41.46 13.21
C HIS A 442 2.31 -40.59 14.11
N ARG A 443 2.54 -41.02 15.38
CA ARG A 443 3.53 -40.36 16.25
C ARG A 443 4.96 -40.50 15.71
N TYR A 444 5.27 -41.64 15.06
CA TYR A 444 6.56 -41.84 14.40
C TYR A 444 6.73 -40.89 13.18
N LEU A 445 5.66 -40.67 12.38
CA LEU A 445 5.68 -39.66 11.30
C LEU A 445 5.93 -38.26 11.88
N LEU A 446 5.19 -37.87 12.92
CA LEU A 446 5.40 -36.59 13.62
C LEU A 446 6.85 -36.45 14.13
N MET A 447 7.39 -37.50 14.70
CA MET A 447 8.78 -37.54 15.16
C MET A 447 9.78 -37.30 14.03
N LYS A 448 9.57 -37.92 12.85
CA LYS A 448 10.42 -37.73 11.67
C LYS A 448 10.38 -36.29 11.17
N GLU A 449 9.19 -35.69 11.06
CA GLU A 449 9.03 -34.31 10.61
C GLU A 449 9.64 -33.35 11.63
N TYR A 450 9.43 -33.58 12.94
CA TYR A 450 10.04 -32.79 13.99
C TYR A 450 11.58 -32.87 13.98
N LYS A 451 12.16 -34.06 13.79
CA LYS A 451 13.62 -34.23 13.65
C LYS A 451 14.19 -33.48 12.44
N LYS A 452 13.46 -33.53 11.32
CA LYS A 452 13.87 -32.89 10.07
C LYS A 452 13.84 -31.37 10.15
N HIS A 453 12.80 -30.80 10.72
CA HIS A 453 12.52 -29.38 10.67
C HIS A 453 12.83 -28.64 11.98
N LYS A 454 13.14 -29.37 13.06
CA LYS A 454 13.41 -28.85 14.42
C LYS A 454 12.25 -28.07 15.06
N ARG A 455 11.19 -27.86 14.32
CA ARG A 455 9.95 -27.25 14.76
C ARG A 455 8.79 -27.81 13.94
N VAL A 456 7.64 -28.04 14.59
CA VAL A 456 6.41 -28.45 13.94
C VAL A 456 5.23 -27.74 14.58
N ARG A 457 4.15 -27.59 13.84
CA ARG A 457 2.90 -27.00 14.30
C ARG A 457 1.79 -28.04 14.16
N LEU A 458 1.18 -28.40 15.28
CA LEU A 458 -0.07 -29.15 15.31
C LEU A 458 -1.22 -28.17 15.40
N VAL A 459 -2.27 -28.42 14.63
CA VAL A 459 -3.50 -27.62 14.61
C VAL A 459 -4.66 -28.57 14.90
N GLU A 460 -5.60 -28.11 15.68
CA GLU A 460 -6.85 -28.79 15.93
C GLU A 460 -7.51 -29.23 14.62
N SER A 461 -8.04 -30.44 14.61
CA SER A 461 -8.76 -30.99 13.47
C SER A 461 -10.20 -31.28 13.84
N PHE A 462 -11.08 -30.95 12.92
CA PHE A 462 -12.49 -31.29 13.01
C PHE A 462 -12.76 -32.48 12.07
N LEU A 463 -13.65 -33.37 12.47
CA LEU A 463 -14.05 -34.53 11.67
C LEU A 463 -15.56 -34.45 11.43
N PRO A 464 -16.04 -34.87 10.24
CA PRO A 464 -17.46 -35.04 10.00
C PRO A 464 -18.06 -35.97 11.08
N GLN A 465 -19.26 -35.65 11.56
CA GLN A 465 -19.94 -36.46 12.58
C GLN A 465 -20.60 -37.71 11.99
N SER A 466 -20.86 -37.73 10.70
CA SER A 466 -21.39 -38.88 9.97
C SER A 466 -20.30 -39.54 9.13
N ASN A 467 -20.30 -40.87 9.05
CA ASN A 467 -19.32 -41.63 8.24
C ASN A 467 -19.48 -41.39 6.71
N ASN A 468 -20.61 -40.81 6.30
CA ASN A 468 -20.92 -40.54 4.88
C ASN A 468 -20.74 -39.08 4.51
N ASP A 469 -20.29 -38.22 5.44
CA ASP A 469 -20.11 -36.81 5.17
C ASP A 469 -18.71 -36.49 4.65
N HIS A 470 -18.66 -35.51 3.80
CA HIS A 470 -17.44 -34.94 3.26
C HIS A 470 -17.11 -33.64 3.98
N VAL A 471 -15.85 -33.25 3.98
CA VAL A 471 -15.41 -31.91 4.32
C VAL A 471 -15.44 -31.09 3.05
N TYR A 472 -16.13 -29.97 3.09
CA TYR A 472 -16.22 -29.04 1.97
C TYR A 472 -15.36 -27.83 2.23
N GLU A 473 -14.47 -27.49 1.32
CA GLU A 473 -13.86 -26.17 1.29
C GLU A 473 -14.76 -25.25 0.47
N ILE A 474 -15.20 -24.16 1.09
CA ILE A 474 -16.13 -23.21 0.49
C ILE A 474 -15.36 -21.91 0.23
N VAL A 475 -15.58 -21.36 -0.95
CA VAL A 475 -15.15 -20.01 -1.32
C VAL A 475 -16.39 -19.14 -1.46
N THR A 476 -16.54 -18.17 -0.58
CA THR A 476 -17.73 -17.34 -0.52
C THR A 476 -17.38 -15.92 -0.98
N PRO A 477 -17.86 -15.48 -2.16
CA PRO A 477 -17.70 -14.10 -2.60
C PRO A 477 -18.58 -13.18 -1.74
N ILE A 478 -17.96 -12.16 -1.15
CA ILE A 478 -18.62 -11.19 -0.29
C ILE A 478 -18.47 -9.80 -0.89
N TYR A 479 -19.53 -9.02 -0.85
CA TYR A 479 -19.61 -7.68 -1.41
C TYR A 479 -20.00 -6.65 -0.35
N LYS A 480 -19.41 -5.46 -0.44
CA LYS A 480 -19.72 -4.33 0.44
C LYS A 480 -21.12 -3.79 0.13
N LYS A 481 -21.94 -3.52 1.16
CA LYS A 481 -23.31 -3.00 0.97
C LYS A 481 -23.37 -1.49 0.68
N THR A 482 -22.39 -0.72 1.14
CA THR A 482 -22.39 0.74 1.02
C THR A 482 -21.57 1.20 -0.17
N ALA A 483 -22.10 2.18 -0.93
CA ALA A 483 -21.39 2.74 -2.06
C ALA A 483 -20.01 3.32 -1.67
N TYR A 484 -19.06 3.25 -2.59
CA TYR A 484 -17.78 3.92 -2.46
C TYR A 484 -18.00 5.43 -2.59
N SER A 485 -17.76 6.17 -1.53
CA SER A 485 -17.75 7.63 -1.52
C SER A 485 -16.31 8.11 -1.25
N GLY A 486 -15.44 7.98 -2.25
CA GLY A 486 -14.12 8.59 -2.16
C GLY A 486 -14.23 10.11 -2.36
N PRO A 487 -13.31 10.91 -1.80
CA PRO A 487 -13.26 12.32 -2.08
C PRO A 487 -13.10 12.54 -3.60
N GLU A 488 -13.79 13.54 -4.13
CA GLU A 488 -13.61 13.97 -5.51
C GLU A 488 -12.15 14.40 -5.69
N ILE A 489 -11.47 13.77 -6.66
CA ILE A 489 -10.08 14.08 -6.98
C ILE A 489 -10.08 15.00 -8.19
N GLU A 490 -9.63 16.23 -8.00
CA GLU A 490 -9.40 17.14 -9.11
C GLU A 490 -8.15 16.71 -9.89
N ILE A 491 -8.36 16.29 -11.13
CA ILE A 491 -7.27 15.79 -11.98
C ILE A 491 -6.48 16.97 -12.55
N PRO A 492 -5.14 16.98 -12.40
CA PRO A 492 -4.28 17.99 -12.97
C PRO A 492 -4.37 18.02 -14.51
N LYS A 493 -4.39 19.20 -15.09
CA LYS A 493 -4.44 19.37 -16.55
C LYS A 493 -3.09 19.15 -17.23
N TYR A 494 -2.00 19.17 -16.48
CA TYR A 494 -0.64 19.22 -17.01
C TYR A 494 0.03 17.85 -16.93
N LYS A 495 0.69 17.52 -18.05
CA LYS A 495 1.63 16.42 -18.17
C LYS A 495 3.04 16.99 -18.16
N ASN A 496 4.03 16.16 -17.86
CA ASN A 496 5.42 16.55 -17.93
C ASN A 496 5.76 17.08 -19.34
N ASN A 497 5.94 18.39 -19.48
CA ASN A 497 6.38 19.02 -20.71
C ASN A 497 7.71 19.71 -20.47
N ASP A 498 8.63 19.58 -21.40
CA ASP A 498 9.89 20.31 -21.41
C ASP A 498 9.61 21.81 -21.51
N ILE A 499 9.87 22.53 -20.41
CA ILE A 499 9.81 23.99 -20.38
C ILE A 499 11.23 24.49 -20.30
N ASP A 500 11.62 25.29 -21.28
CA ASP A 500 12.91 25.95 -21.31
C ASP A 500 13.03 26.96 -20.17
N TYR A 501 14.12 26.88 -19.40
CA TYR A 501 14.39 27.71 -18.23
C TYR A 501 15.73 28.42 -18.40
N ASP A 502 15.71 29.74 -18.27
CA ASP A 502 16.79 30.63 -18.68
C ASP A 502 17.86 30.88 -17.57
N LYS A 503 17.69 30.32 -16.35
CA LYS A 503 18.63 30.52 -15.25
C LYS A 503 19.46 29.28 -14.99
N ASP A 504 20.77 29.46 -14.90
CA ASP A 504 21.69 28.42 -14.53
C ASP A 504 21.96 28.45 -13.00
N TRP A 505 21.47 27.40 -12.32
CA TRP A 505 21.68 27.21 -10.89
C TRP A 505 22.75 26.16 -10.62
N PHE A 506 23.64 26.45 -9.68
CA PHE A 506 24.41 25.40 -9.05
C PHE A 506 23.50 24.57 -8.14
N ALA A 507 23.25 23.35 -8.54
CA ALA A 507 22.43 22.42 -7.79
C ALA A 507 23.33 21.34 -7.18
N ILE A 508 23.30 21.23 -5.86
CA ILE A 508 24.19 20.34 -5.10
C ILE A 508 23.32 19.47 -4.20
N HIS A 509 23.58 18.18 -4.19
CA HIS A 509 23.09 17.24 -3.21
C HIS A 509 24.21 16.93 -2.22
N ILE A 510 23.93 17.10 -0.92
CA ILE A 510 24.84 16.83 0.18
C ILE A 510 24.24 15.67 0.97
N TYR A 511 24.94 14.55 1.03
CA TYR A 511 24.50 13.34 1.71
C TYR A 511 24.88 13.40 3.18
N ILE A 512 23.88 13.50 4.06
CA ILE A 512 24.06 13.64 5.51
C ILE A 512 22.81 13.14 6.23
N ASP A 513 22.99 12.28 7.24
CA ASP A 513 21.92 11.69 8.00
C ASP A 513 21.02 12.71 8.68
N LYS A 514 19.70 12.47 8.69
CA LYS A 514 18.68 13.38 9.24
C LYS A 514 19.01 13.94 10.63
N PRO A 515 19.51 13.17 11.61
CA PRO A 515 19.86 13.70 12.93
C PRO A 515 20.96 14.77 12.92
N SER A 516 21.87 14.70 11.97
CA SER A 516 23.01 15.65 11.87
C SER A 516 22.68 16.88 11.03
N GLN A 517 21.55 16.89 10.29
CA GLN A 517 21.22 17.97 9.36
C GLN A 517 21.04 19.33 10.04
N ASP A 518 20.34 19.42 11.18
CA ASP A 518 20.11 20.69 11.86
C ASP A 518 21.44 21.36 12.25
N THR A 519 22.32 20.61 12.93
CA THR A 519 23.64 21.11 13.34
C THR A 519 24.48 21.50 12.15
N PHE A 520 24.51 20.70 11.10
CA PHE A 520 25.26 21.01 9.89
C PHE A 520 24.75 22.26 9.18
N ILE A 521 23.41 22.43 9.08
CA ILE A 521 22.79 23.62 8.48
C ILE A 521 23.23 24.87 9.25
N ILE A 522 23.14 24.88 10.59
CA ILE A 522 23.42 26.03 11.43
C ILE A 522 24.93 26.34 11.46
N ASP A 523 25.78 25.33 11.72
CA ASP A 523 27.18 25.55 12.02
C ASP A 523 28.08 25.66 10.78
N LYS A 524 27.65 25.11 9.66
CA LYS A 524 28.52 25.00 8.46
C LYS A 524 27.85 25.56 7.20
N LEU A 525 26.67 25.08 6.83
CA LEU A 525 26.05 25.38 5.54
C LEU A 525 25.59 26.83 5.45
N TYR A 526 24.76 27.28 6.40
CA TYR A 526 24.18 28.61 6.36
C TYR A 526 25.21 29.72 6.52
N PRO A 527 26.20 29.67 7.44
CA PRO A 527 27.28 30.65 7.51
C PRO A 527 28.10 30.76 6.22
N PHE A 528 28.37 29.61 5.56
CA PHE A 528 29.10 29.59 4.29
C PHE A 528 28.30 30.25 3.17
N VAL A 529 27.01 29.89 3.01
CA VAL A 529 26.15 30.44 1.96
C VAL A 529 25.94 31.96 2.18
N LYS A 530 25.73 32.38 3.43
CA LYS A 530 25.59 33.79 3.79
C LYS A 530 26.86 34.57 3.46
N HIS A 531 28.03 34.01 3.75
CA HIS A 531 29.30 34.63 3.39
C HIS A 531 29.47 34.81 1.86
N LEU A 532 29.03 33.81 1.07
CA LEU A 532 29.05 33.94 -0.41
C LEU A 532 28.08 35.04 -0.88
N LYS A 533 26.90 35.15 -0.27
CA LYS A 533 25.94 36.21 -0.58
C LYS A 533 26.48 37.60 -0.25
N ASP A 534 27.05 37.78 0.94
CA ASP A 534 27.61 39.07 1.43
C ASP A 534 28.77 39.54 0.59
N LYS A 535 29.53 38.60 0.01
CA LYS A 535 30.64 38.90 -0.92
C LYS A 535 30.18 39.14 -2.36
N GLY A 536 28.89 38.95 -2.67
CA GLY A 536 28.35 39.05 -4.03
C GLY A 536 28.78 37.91 -4.96
N ASN A 537 29.23 36.76 -4.39
CA ASN A 537 29.54 35.59 -5.18
C ASN A 537 28.28 34.85 -5.66
N ILE A 538 27.16 35.03 -4.99
CA ILE A 538 25.82 34.49 -5.36
C ILE A 538 24.75 35.54 -5.19
N ASP A 539 23.69 35.45 -6.01
CA ASP A 539 22.54 36.37 -5.97
C ASP A 539 21.36 35.78 -5.19
N GLN A 540 21.16 34.47 -5.26
CA GLN A 540 20.07 33.76 -4.57
C GLN A 540 20.53 32.40 -4.09
N TYR A 541 19.85 31.90 -3.04
CA TYR A 541 20.05 30.54 -2.55
C TYR A 541 18.82 30.00 -1.85
N PHE A 542 18.68 28.69 -1.82
CA PHE A 542 17.72 28.00 -0.96
C PHE A 542 18.12 26.54 -0.71
N LEU A 543 17.57 25.98 0.35
CA LEU A 543 17.77 24.59 0.72
C LEU A 543 16.45 23.83 0.85
N MET A 544 16.52 22.51 0.71
CA MET A 544 15.43 21.56 0.94
C MET A 544 16.01 20.28 1.48
N ARG A 545 15.22 19.54 2.28
CA ARG A 545 15.57 18.19 2.73
C ARG A 545 14.89 17.17 1.84
N TYR A 546 15.59 16.09 1.53
CA TYR A 546 15.10 15.08 0.61
C TYR A 546 15.59 13.69 1.01
N ILE A 547 14.86 12.64 0.64
CA ILE A 547 15.24 11.24 0.81
C ILE A 547 15.13 10.56 -0.55
N LYS A 548 16.22 9.93 -1.00
CA LYS A 548 16.21 9.07 -2.20
C LYS A 548 16.48 7.61 -1.79
N GLN A 549 17.69 7.25 -1.52
CA GLN A 549 18.14 6.07 -0.80
C GLN A 549 18.70 6.48 0.56
N ASP A 550 19.36 7.64 0.58
CA ASP A 550 19.96 8.27 1.73
C ASP A 550 19.30 9.64 1.98
N ASP A 551 19.47 10.17 3.17
CA ASP A 551 19.07 11.51 3.51
C ASP A 551 19.95 12.54 2.79
N ILE A 552 19.32 13.55 2.19
CA ILE A 552 19.98 14.54 1.35
C ILE A 552 19.55 15.95 1.74
N LEU A 553 20.52 16.85 1.81
CA LEU A 553 20.26 18.30 1.74
C LEU A 553 20.45 18.76 0.30
N LYS A 554 19.40 19.27 -0.33
CA LYS A 554 19.48 19.89 -1.65
C LYS A 554 19.79 21.37 -1.48
N LEU A 555 20.98 21.78 -1.90
CA LEU A 555 21.38 23.19 -1.93
C LEU A 555 21.27 23.71 -3.36
N ARG A 556 20.70 24.91 -3.51
CA ARG A 556 20.58 25.64 -4.77
C ARG A 556 21.19 27.02 -4.60
N LEU A 557 22.09 27.39 -5.53
CA LEU A 557 22.81 28.66 -5.54
C LEU A 557 22.69 29.25 -6.95
N TYR A 558 22.31 30.50 -7.06
CA TYR A 558 22.19 31.21 -8.33
C TYR A 558 23.13 32.42 -8.36
N ARG A 559 23.74 32.65 -9.53
CA ARG A 559 24.50 33.86 -9.87
C ARG A 559 24.12 34.35 -11.25
N ASN A 560 23.93 35.64 -11.39
CA ASN A 560 23.55 36.30 -12.65
C ASN A 560 24.77 36.66 -13.54
N ASP A 561 25.95 36.17 -13.23
CA ASP A 561 27.22 36.46 -13.96
C ASP A 561 27.75 35.18 -14.62
N GLU A 562 28.38 35.31 -15.79
CA GLU A 562 28.91 34.19 -16.60
C GLU A 562 30.21 33.53 -16.07
N ASP A 563 30.81 34.06 -14.99
CA ASP A 563 32.04 33.49 -14.43
C ASP A 563 31.75 32.34 -13.41
N TYR A 564 31.29 31.23 -13.94
CA TYR A 564 30.97 30.03 -13.16
C TYR A 564 32.22 29.32 -12.58
N ASN A 565 33.43 29.54 -13.13
CA ASN A 565 34.62 28.80 -12.73
C ASN A 565 35.10 29.15 -11.31
N GLU A 566 35.04 30.44 -10.94
CA GLU A 566 35.43 30.88 -9.60
C GLU A 566 34.53 30.26 -8.52
N ILE A 567 33.20 30.35 -8.69
CA ILE A 567 32.21 29.77 -7.76
C ILE A 567 32.36 28.26 -7.67
N TYR A 568 32.51 27.58 -8.82
CA TYR A 568 32.67 26.14 -8.82
C TYR A 568 33.91 25.70 -8.00
N SER A 569 35.03 26.43 -8.13
CA SER A 569 36.24 26.15 -7.35
C SER A 569 35.96 26.34 -5.83
N ILE A 570 35.35 27.45 -5.43
CA ILE A 570 35.05 27.73 -4.04
C ILE A 570 34.09 26.63 -3.45
N LEU A 571 33.06 26.27 -4.19
CA LEU A 571 32.11 25.23 -3.79
C LEU A 571 32.79 23.87 -3.65
N LYS A 572 33.61 23.48 -4.60
CA LYS A 572 34.35 22.21 -4.57
C LYS A 572 35.30 22.12 -3.38
N ASP A 573 36.03 23.17 -3.10
CA ASP A 573 36.96 23.22 -1.97
C ASP A 573 36.21 23.14 -0.65
N TRP A 574 35.11 23.89 -0.48
CA TRP A 574 34.28 23.84 0.71
C TRP A 574 33.63 22.49 0.90
N LEU A 575 33.04 21.91 -0.15
CA LEU A 575 32.40 20.60 -0.09
C LEU A 575 33.41 19.49 0.27
N SER A 576 34.64 19.57 -0.28
CA SER A 576 35.73 18.67 0.09
C SER A 576 36.14 18.83 1.55
N TYR A 577 36.16 20.05 2.06
CA TYR A 577 36.43 20.35 3.47
C TYR A 577 35.35 19.79 4.40
N VAL A 578 34.08 20.03 4.14
CA VAL A 578 32.98 19.54 5.01
C VAL A 578 32.87 18.01 4.99
N ARG A 579 33.12 17.37 3.85
CA ARG A 579 33.22 15.91 3.75
C ARG A 579 34.29 15.30 4.65
N GLN A 580 35.40 16.00 4.85
CA GLN A 580 36.51 15.54 5.69
C GLN A 580 36.34 15.86 7.18
N THR A 581 35.52 16.86 7.53
CA THR A 581 35.49 17.44 8.87
C THR A 581 34.12 17.34 9.56
N THR A 582 33.12 16.82 8.87
CA THR A 582 31.71 16.66 9.38
C THR A 582 31.15 15.30 9.06
N GLU A 583 29.88 15.07 9.38
CA GLU A 583 29.11 13.87 9.10
C GLU A 583 28.64 13.75 7.64
N VAL A 584 29.08 14.66 6.75
CA VAL A 584 28.79 14.58 5.31
C VAL A 584 29.50 13.36 4.71
N SER A 585 28.72 12.40 4.21
CA SER A 585 29.22 11.16 3.63
C SER A 585 29.69 11.35 2.20
N ASP A 586 28.93 12.11 1.39
CA ASP A 586 29.27 12.43 0.00
C ASP A 586 28.53 13.68 -0.50
N TYR A 587 28.83 14.11 -1.72
CA TYR A 587 28.13 15.18 -2.42
C TYR A 587 28.16 14.98 -3.92
N GLU A 588 27.15 15.53 -4.64
CA GLU A 588 27.12 15.52 -6.10
C GLU A 588 26.57 16.84 -6.65
N PHE A 589 27.07 17.25 -7.82
CA PHE A 589 26.48 18.32 -8.61
C PHE A 589 25.44 17.71 -9.55
N VAL A 590 24.27 18.31 -9.59
CA VAL A 590 23.11 17.84 -10.38
C VAL A 590 22.49 18.97 -11.17
N SER A 591 21.62 18.68 -12.11
CA SER A 591 20.81 19.69 -12.78
C SER A 591 19.69 20.19 -11.90
N TYR A 592 19.35 21.48 -11.98
CA TYR A 592 18.16 22.05 -11.36
C TYR A 592 17.00 22.05 -12.36
N GLU A 593 15.91 21.43 -12.00
CA GLU A 593 14.67 21.43 -12.77
C GLU A 593 13.59 22.11 -11.94
N PRO A 594 13.17 23.35 -12.27
CA PRO A 594 12.13 24.07 -11.54
C PRO A 594 10.76 23.42 -11.72
N GLU A 595 10.00 23.32 -10.64
CA GLU A 595 8.67 22.74 -10.62
C GLU A 595 7.60 23.77 -11.09
N PHE A 596 7.66 24.22 -12.34
CA PHE A 596 6.80 25.28 -12.88
C PHE A 596 5.31 25.04 -12.60
N PHE A 597 4.84 23.82 -12.82
CA PHE A 597 3.41 23.48 -12.68
C PHE A 597 2.94 23.54 -11.25
N ARG A 598 3.80 23.15 -10.32
CA ARG A 598 3.53 23.22 -8.87
C ARG A 598 3.35 24.65 -8.38
N TYR A 599 4.06 25.59 -9.00
CA TYR A 599 4.16 26.97 -8.54
C TYR A 599 3.56 27.99 -9.51
N GLY A 600 2.60 27.60 -10.33
CA GLY A 600 1.77 28.52 -11.10
C GLY A 600 2.34 28.96 -12.46
N GLY A 601 3.39 28.27 -12.96
CA GLY A 601 3.93 28.44 -14.31
C GLY A 601 5.26 29.22 -14.37
N LYS A 602 5.85 29.29 -15.58
CA LYS A 602 7.16 29.95 -15.82
C LYS A 602 7.19 31.40 -15.31
N ASN A 603 6.08 32.11 -15.43
CA ASN A 603 6.01 33.54 -15.03
C ASN A 603 5.96 33.77 -13.50
N THR A 604 5.83 32.71 -12.70
CA THR A 604 5.74 32.83 -11.23
C THR A 604 6.99 32.33 -10.53
N ILE A 605 7.82 31.56 -11.23
CA ILE A 605 8.93 30.82 -10.59
C ILE A 605 9.97 31.75 -9.96
N ASN A 606 10.23 32.94 -10.53
CA ASN A 606 11.21 33.88 -9.98
C ASN A 606 10.82 34.39 -8.60
N GLU A 607 9.55 34.72 -8.38
CA GLU A 607 9.01 35.16 -7.11
C GLU A 607 8.95 33.98 -6.09
N ILE A 608 8.72 32.78 -6.57
CA ILE A 608 8.76 31.55 -5.78
C ILE A 608 10.18 31.25 -5.31
N GLU A 609 11.18 31.35 -6.20
CA GLU A 609 12.60 31.14 -5.83
C GLU A 609 13.06 32.18 -4.80
N SER A 610 12.63 33.44 -4.96
CA SER A 610 12.87 34.49 -3.96
C SER A 610 12.18 34.16 -2.62
N PHE A 611 10.95 33.64 -2.67
CA PHE A 611 10.28 33.15 -1.46
C PHE A 611 11.04 31.97 -0.84
N PHE A 612 11.64 31.06 -1.61
CA PHE A 612 12.40 29.95 -1.07
C PHE A 612 13.67 30.42 -0.32
N GLU A 613 14.31 31.51 -0.76
CA GLU A 613 15.38 32.12 0.00
C GLU A 613 14.90 32.70 1.34
N TYR A 614 13.82 33.50 1.31
CA TYR A 614 13.15 33.99 2.52
C TYR A 614 12.80 32.85 3.49
N ASP A 615 12.15 31.81 2.98
CA ASP A 615 11.69 30.67 3.76
C ASP A 615 12.86 29.82 4.30
N THR A 616 13.99 29.78 3.60
CA THR A 616 15.23 29.18 4.11
C THR A 616 15.78 29.95 5.28
N ASN A 617 15.85 31.29 5.20
CA ASN A 617 16.29 32.14 6.30
C ASN A 617 15.37 32.01 7.53
N LEU A 618 14.06 32.01 7.31
CA LEU A 618 13.07 31.76 8.37
C LEU A 618 13.28 30.41 9.03
N ALA A 619 13.46 29.34 8.23
CA ALA A 619 13.65 28.00 8.75
C ALA A 619 14.93 27.88 9.59
N VAL A 620 16.05 28.43 9.13
CA VAL A 620 17.30 28.45 9.89
C VAL A 620 17.13 29.17 11.21
N ASN A 621 16.50 30.35 11.22
CA ASN A 621 16.24 31.09 12.44
C ASN A 621 15.36 30.30 13.43
N ILE A 622 14.34 29.56 12.93
CA ILE A 622 13.48 28.72 13.79
C ILE A 622 14.25 27.52 14.35
N ILE A 623 15.21 26.98 13.60
CA ILE A 623 16.03 25.83 14.03
C ILE A 623 17.07 26.28 15.07
N GLU A 624 17.71 27.43 14.86
CA GLU A 624 18.81 27.93 15.67
C GLU A 624 18.38 28.44 17.06
N ASN A 625 17.20 29.06 17.15
CA ASN A 625 16.78 29.75 18.37
C ASN A 625 15.90 28.88 19.25
N ASP A 626 16.11 28.99 20.57
CA ASP A 626 15.23 28.45 21.60
C ASP A 626 14.10 29.42 21.90
N PHE A 627 12.88 29.08 21.53
CA PHE A 627 11.69 29.85 21.76
C PHE A 627 10.90 29.31 22.95
N LYS A 628 10.02 30.15 23.52
CA LYS A 628 9.07 29.74 24.58
C LYS A 628 8.13 28.62 24.09
N PHE A 629 7.78 28.61 22.79
CA PHE A 629 6.97 27.57 22.16
C PHE A 629 7.84 26.53 21.45
N GLU A 630 7.36 25.32 21.44
CA GLU A 630 7.95 24.25 20.58
C GLU A 630 7.83 24.61 19.11
N ARG A 631 8.76 24.14 18.30
CA ARG A 631 8.86 24.44 16.85
C ARG A 631 7.52 24.32 16.09
N PRO A 632 6.64 23.30 16.29
CA PRO A 632 5.38 23.19 15.57
C PRO A 632 4.43 24.39 15.78
N PHE A 633 4.41 24.97 16.97
CA PHE A 633 3.58 26.14 17.26
C PHE A 633 4.11 27.40 16.56
N ILE A 634 5.43 27.58 16.50
CA ILE A 634 6.05 28.71 15.81
C ILE A 634 5.80 28.62 14.31
N VAL A 635 5.92 27.40 13.74
CA VAL A 635 5.62 27.17 12.33
C VAL A 635 4.15 27.46 12.04
N ALA A 636 3.22 27.06 12.91
CA ALA A 636 1.80 27.40 12.75
C ALA A 636 1.55 28.92 12.77
N ILE A 637 2.21 29.66 13.68
CA ILE A 637 2.16 31.14 13.73
C ILE A 637 2.70 31.74 12.42
N SER A 638 3.82 31.23 11.90
CA SER A 638 4.42 31.66 10.63
C SER A 638 3.53 31.42 9.43
N ILE A 639 2.75 30.33 9.43
CA ILE A 639 1.75 30.03 8.39
C ILE A 639 0.57 31.01 8.47
N MET A 640 0.10 31.32 9.68
CA MET A 640 -0.98 32.30 9.85
C MET A 640 -0.54 33.70 9.38
N TYR A 641 0.71 34.08 9.66
CA TYR A 641 1.30 35.32 9.15
C TYR A 641 1.37 35.32 7.61
N LEU A 642 1.82 34.22 7.00
CA LEU A 642 1.85 34.05 5.54
C LEU A 642 0.45 34.18 4.91
N PHE A 643 -0.57 33.60 5.50
CA PHE A 643 -1.96 33.74 5.04
C PHE A 643 -2.42 35.19 5.01
N GLU A 644 -2.05 35.96 6.01
CA GLU A 644 -2.42 37.37 6.09
C GLU A 644 -1.73 38.22 5.02
N ILE A 645 -0.41 38.10 4.92
CA ILE A 645 0.38 38.85 3.93
C ILE A 645 -0.03 38.50 2.50
N LEU A 646 -0.33 37.24 2.22
CA LEU A 646 -0.82 36.79 0.90
C LEU A 646 -2.32 37.05 0.69
N SER A 647 -2.98 37.73 1.64
CA SER A 647 -4.41 38.10 1.57
C SER A 647 -5.32 36.90 1.30
N ILE A 648 -5.13 35.80 2.08
CA ILE A 648 -5.90 34.58 1.94
C ILE A 648 -7.16 34.70 2.79
N SER A 649 -8.33 34.55 2.18
CA SER A 649 -9.62 34.60 2.88
C SER A 649 -9.77 33.41 3.85
N ASN A 650 -10.60 33.57 4.89
CA ASN A 650 -10.85 32.49 5.85
C ASN A 650 -11.43 31.21 5.18
N GLU A 651 -12.15 31.36 4.11
CA GLU A 651 -12.68 30.22 3.33
C GLU A 651 -11.55 29.47 2.62
N GLU A 652 -10.66 30.23 1.95
CA GLU A 652 -9.47 29.64 1.28
C GLU A 652 -8.52 29.01 2.32
N ARG A 653 -8.29 29.64 3.49
CA ARG A 653 -7.50 29.06 4.59
C ARG A 653 -8.07 27.72 5.03
N MET A 654 -9.39 27.65 5.20
CA MET A 654 -10.06 26.39 5.56
C MET A 654 -9.99 25.35 4.44
N GLU A 655 -10.11 25.75 3.16
CA GLU A 655 -9.93 24.85 2.02
C GLU A 655 -8.52 24.26 2.04
N ILE A 656 -7.48 25.11 2.12
CA ILE A 656 -6.09 24.68 2.17
C ILE A 656 -5.89 23.65 3.30
N VAL A 657 -6.27 24.01 4.51
CA VAL A 657 -6.01 23.17 5.69
C VAL A 657 -6.82 21.86 5.66
N ASN A 658 -8.07 21.89 5.17
CA ASN A 658 -8.89 20.68 5.07
C ASN A 658 -8.36 19.67 4.05
N ASN A 659 -7.66 20.13 3.02
CA ASN A 659 -7.01 19.24 2.06
C ASN A 659 -5.87 18.43 2.71
N TYR A 660 -5.31 18.90 3.81
CA TYR A 660 -4.12 18.33 4.46
C TYR A 660 -4.41 17.64 5.80
N VAL A 661 -5.49 18.01 6.51
CA VAL A 661 -5.77 17.47 7.85
C VAL A 661 -7.03 16.61 7.84
N PRO A 662 -6.95 15.32 8.22
CA PRO A 662 -8.12 14.46 8.36
C PRO A 662 -9.18 15.06 9.28
N THR A 663 -10.46 14.83 8.96
CA THR A 663 -11.61 15.36 9.75
C THR A 663 -11.64 14.84 11.19
N SER A 664 -11.05 13.69 11.45
CA SER A 664 -11.02 12.98 12.74
C SER A 664 -9.84 13.34 13.63
N PHE A 665 -8.90 14.14 13.16
CA PHE A 665 -7.71 14.48 13.95
C PHE A 665 -8.09 15.40 15.12
N LYS A 666 -7.96 14.91 16.35
CA LYS A 666 -8.18 15.66 17.60
C LYS A 666 -6.93 15.58 18.45
N SER A 667 -6.08 16.61 18.42
CA SER A 667 -4.92 16.67 19.30
C SER A 667 -5.30 17.23 20.68
N LYS A 668 -5.03 16.46 21.73
CA LYS A 668 -5.14 16.91 23.13
C LYS A 668 -4.06 17.94 23.48
N GLU A 669 -2.96 17.93 22.75
CA GLU A 669 -1.77 18.77 22.98
C GLU A 669 -2.00 20.24 22.61
N ILE A 670 -2.91 20.52 21.66
CA ILE A 670 -3.24 21.89 21.23
C ILE A 670 -4.07 22.64 22.28
N ARG A 671 -4.92 21.92 23.03
CA ARG A 671 -5.89 22.55 23.97
C ARG A 671 -5.29 23.54 24.95
N PRO A 672 -4.16 23.28 25.63
CA PRO A 672 -3.58 24.19 26.60
C PRO A 672 -3.16 25.54 26.00
N PHE A 673 -2.75 25.56 24.75
CA PHE A 673 -2.18 26.73 24.06
C PHE A 673 -3.18 27.46 23.16
N LYS A 674 -4.37 26.88 22.94
CA LYS A 674 -5.34 27.34 21.93
C LYS A 674 -5.68 28.82 22.07
N ASN A 675 -6.04 29.29 23.26
CA ASN A 675 -6.44 30.69 23.50
C ASN A 675 -5.28 31.65 23.24
N GLU A 676 -4.08 31.31 23.68
CA GLU A 676 -2.87 32.11 23.48
C GLU A 676 -2.53 32.24 22.00
N LEU A 677 -2.56 31.10 21.25
CA LEU A 677 -2.30 31.06 19.83
C LEU A 677 -3.32 31.88 19.01
N VAL A 678 -4.61 31.75 19.33
CA VAL A 678 -5.67 32.50 18.64
C VAL A 678 -5.52 34.00 18.88
N THR A 679 -5.16 34.39 20.10
CA THR A 679 -4.94 35.80 20.45
C THR A 679 -3.71 36.37 19.74
N MET A 680 -2.64 35.61 19.64
CA MET A 680 -1.43 36.03 18.93
C MET A 680 -1.64 36.15 17.41
N CYS A 681 -2.37 35.24 16.83
CA CYS A 681 -2.63 35.22 15.38
C CYS A 681 -3.85 36.07 14.97
N ASN A 682 -4.25 37.05 15.78
CA ASN A 682 -5.38 37.94 15.49
C ASN A 682 -5.02 38.93 14.37
N PRO A 683 -5.64 38.86 13.18
CA PRO A 683 -5.35 39.76 12.08
C PRO A 683 -5.86 41.18 12.30
N ASP A 684 -6.90 41.40 13.11
CA ASP A 684 -7.51 42.70 13.36
C ASP A 684 -6.55 43.72 13.99
N ASN A 685 -5.47 43.24 14.63
CA ASN A 685 -4.43 44.07 15.24
C ASN A 685 -3.04 43.93 14.63
N ASN A 686 -2.96 43.51 13.35
CA ASN A 686 -1.68 43.33 12.63
C ASN A 686 -0.63 42.53 13.42
N PHE A 687 -1.05 41.48 14.12
CA PHE A 687 -0.18 40.66 14.97
C PHE A 687 0.56 41.43 16.08
N GLU A 688 0.06 42.58 16.52
CA GLU A 688 0.68 43.38 17.61
C GLU A 688 0.95 42.54 18.87
N ASN A 689 0.12 41.53 19.13
CA ASN A 689 0.32 40.62 20.27
C ASN A 689 1.59 39.78 20.12
N ILE A 690 1.96 39.38 18.90
CA ILE A 690 3.25 38.72 18.66
C ILE A 690 4.39 39.70 18.88
N ALA A 691 4.30 40.91 18.33
CA ALA A 691 5.29 41.95 18.52
C ALA A 691 5.51 42.33 20.01
N LYS A 692 4.42 42.37 20.77
CA LYS A 692 4.44 42.77 22.20
C LYS A 692 4.96 41.68 23.13
N HIS A 693 4.64 40.43 22.89
CA HIS A 693 4.95 39.32 23.79
C HIS A 693 6.05 38.39 23.27
N TYR A 694 6.34 38.42 21.96
CA TYR A 694 7.29 37.53 21.25
C TYR A 694 8.00 38.32 20.16
N SER A 695 8.74 39.39 20.55
CA SER A 695 9.43 40.31 19.65
C SER A 695 10.35 39.57 18.66
N ASP A 696 11.03 38.53 19.14
CA ASP A 696 11.99 37.77 18.37
C ASP A 696 11.31 37.03 17.22
N ILE A 697 10.18 36.35 17.47
CA ILE A 697 9.37 35.70 16.44
C ILE A 697 8.86 36.74 15.43
N TYR A 698 8.39 37.89 15.92
CA TYR A 698 7.85 38.93 15.05
C TYR A 698 8.88 39.53 14.11
N GLN A 699 10.11 39.74 14.59
CA GLN A 699 11.22 40.26 13.76
C GLN A 699 11.55 39.24 12.64
N ILE A 700 11.69 37.97 12.98
CA ILE A 700 11.97 36.89 11.99
C ILE A 700 10.90 36.84 10.91
N LEU A 701 9.62 37.00 11.29
CA LEU A 701 8.50 36.98 10.33
C LEU A 701 8.49 38.21 9.41
N LYS A 702 9.01 39.34 9.86
CA LYS A 702 9.06 40.60 9.10
C LYS A 702 10.30 40.75 8.21
N ASP A 703 11.33 39.95 8.45
CA ASP A 703 12.49 39.97 7.58
C ASP A 703 12.05 39.68 6.14
N ASP A 704 12.20 40.62 5.21
CA ASP A 704 11.84 40.53 3.80
C ASP A 704 10.34 40.63 3.43
N ASP A 705 9.56 41.49 4.12
CA ASP A 705 8.18 41.83 3.70
C ASP A 705 8.06 42.22 2.20
N LEU A 706 9.14 42.71 1.59
CA LEU A 706 9.19 43.09 0.19
C LEU A 706 9.04 41.84 -0.72
N ILE A 707 9.67 40.71 -0.38
CA ILE A 707 9.57 39.44 -1.14
C ILE A 707 8.15 38.93 -1.08
N LEU A 708 7.56 38.92 0.13
CA LEU A 708 6.18 38.47 0.33
C LEU A 708 5.17 39.35 -0.42
N SER A 709 5.41 40.66 -0.46
CA SER A 709 4.57 41.62 -1.19
C SER A 709 4.63 41.37 -2.70
N LYS A 710 5.81 41.17 -3.28
CA LYS A 710 5.99 40.83 -4.71
C LYS A 710 5.30 39.50 -5.03
N LEU A 711 5.46 38.50 -4.19
CA LEU A 711 4.78 37.22 -4.36
C LEU A 711 3.25 37.39 -4.33
N ASN A 712 2.72 38.17 -3.37
CA ASN A 712 1.28 38.45 -3.28
C ASN A 712 0.76 39.12 -4.58
N GLU A 713 1.46 40.13 -5.09
CA GLU A 713 1.08 40.77 -6.36
C GLU A 713 1.13 39.80 -7.54
N ARG A 714 2.12 38.92 -7.59
CA ARG A 714 2.20 37.89 -8.63
C ARG A 714 1.08 36.87 -8.56
N LEU A 715 0.69 36.43 -7.36
CA LEU A 715 -0.40 35.48 -7.15
C LEU A 715 -1.80 36.04 -7.46
N LYS A 716 -1.94 37.35 -7.67
CA LYS A 716 -3.16 37.99 -8.17
C LYS A 716 -3.29 37.94 -9.68
N GLN A 717 -2.21 37.65 -10.40
CA GLN A 717 -2.18 37.55 -11.87
C GLN A 717 -2.64 36.16 -12.33
N PRO A 718 -2.94 35.95 -13.62
CA PRO A 718 -3.27 34.63 -14.11
C PRO A 718 -2.20 33.58 -13.79
N LEU A 719 -2.64 32.45 -13.27
CA LEU A 719 -1.82 31.33 -12.83
C LEU A 719 -2.22 30.06 -13.59
N THR A 720 -1.26 29.17 -13.81
CA THR A 720 -1.53 27.85 -14.39
C THR A 720 -2.13 26.88 -13.38
N THR A 721 -1.95 27.14 -12.10
CA THR A 721 -2.36 26.31 -10.96
C THR A 721 -3.18 27.15 -9.99
N LYS A 722 -4.16 26.57 -9.30
CA LYS A 722 -4.96 27.28 -8.29
C LYS A 722 -4.07 27.90 -7.20
N LYS A 723 -4.37 29.15 -6.82
CA LYS A 723 -3.64 29.85 -5.75
C LYS A 723 -3.59 29.05 -4.45
N SER A 724 -4.70 28.41 -4.04
CA SER A 724 -4.76 27.59 -2.81
C SER A 724 -3.76 26.43 -2.83
N ARG A 725 -3.53 25.82 -3.98
CA ARG A 725 -2.57 24.72 -4.14
C ARG A 725 -1.11 25.20 -4.11
N ILE A 726 -0.83 26.34 -4.76
CA ILE A 726 0.52 26.94 -4.67
C ILE A 726 0.86 27.22 -3.22
N ILE A 727 -0.05 27.84 -2.48
CA ILE A 727 0.15 28.15 -1.06
C ILE A 727 0.31 26.89 -0.22
N GLY A 728 -0.49 25.85 -0.48
CA GLY A 728 -0.32 24.56 0.17
C GLY A 728 1.08 23.98 -0.07
N SER A 729 1.60 24.09 -1.30
CA SER A 729 2.97 23.66 -1.62
C SER A 729 4.04 24.50 -0.92
N LEU A 730 3.84 25.82 -0.78
CA LEU A 730 4.77 26.67 -0.03
C LEU A 730 4.80 26.31 1.47
N ILE A 731 3.64 26.00 2.05
CA ILE A 731 3.52 25.54 3.44
C ILE A 731 4.21 24.19 3.63
N HIS A 732 3.98 23.26 2.71
CA HIS A 732 4.65 21.97 2.72
C HIS A 732 6.18 22.14 2.70
N MET A 733 6.72 22.99 1.81
CA MET A 733 8.15 23.23 1.73
C MET A 733 8.72 23.93 2.97
N ARG A 734 7.92 24.75 3.65
CA ARG A 734 8.29 25.31 4.97
C ARG A 734 8.45 24.23 6.03
N CYS A 735 7.46 23.34 6.13
CA CYS A 735 7.55 22.19 7.04
C CYS A 735 8.74 21.28 6.69
N ASN A 736 8.98 21.04 5.40
CA ASN A 736 10.12 20.26 4.93
C ASN A 736 11.47 20.86 5.39
N ARG A 737 11.68 22.15 5.25
CA ARG A 737 12.92 22.81 5.66
C ARG A 737 13.18 22.69 7.17
N ILE A 738 12.13 22.73 7.97
CA ILE A 738 12.23 22.76 9.44
C ILE A 738 12.28 21.35 10.05
N PHE A 739 11.42 20.43 9.60
CA PHE A 739 11.27 19.10 10.19
C PHE A 739 11.86 17.98 9.33
N GLY A 740 12.23 18.29 8.09
CA GLY A 740 12.53 17.27 7.07
C GLY A 740 11.26 16.62 6.53
N ILE A 741 11.40 15.45 5.94
CA ILE A 741 10.27 14.66 5.46
C ILE A 741 9.60 13.98 6.67
N ASP A 742 8.65 14.68 7.28
CA ASP A 742 7.92 14.23 8.47
C ASP A 742 6.45 14.66 8.38
N LYS A 743 5.65 13.76 7.82
CA LYS A 743 4.23 13.99 7.60
C LYS A 743 3.42 14.14 8.89
N ASP A 744 3.86 13.52 9.97
CA ASP A 744 3.16 13.59 11.25
C ASP A 744 3.35 14.98 11.87
N GLN A 745 4.57 15.53 11.81
CA GLN A 745 4.83 16.91 12.23
C GLN A 745 4.09 17.92 11.36
N GLU A 746 4.09 17.76 10.05
CA GLU A 746 3.33 18.61 9.13
C GLU A 746 1.83 18.57 9.44
N THR A 747 1.25 17.39 9.62
CA THR A 747 -0.16 17.21 9.98
C THR A 747 -0.47 17.85 11.33
N PHE A 748 0.44 17.75 12.30
CA PHE A 748 0.28 18.38 13.60
C PHE A 748 0.26 19.91 13.49
N VAL A 749 1.23 20.50 12.78
CA VAL A 749 1.27 21.96 12.50
C VAL A 749 -0.02 22.43 11.85
N LEU A 750 -0.47 21.75 10.80
CA LEU A 750 -1.70 22.14 10.09
C LEU A 750 -2.96 21.94 10.94
N SER A 751 -2.94 21.01 11.90
CA SER A 751 -4.02 20.87 12.88
C SER A 751 -4.10 22.06 13.83
N ILE A 752 -2.94 22.62 14.23
CA ILE A 752 -2.88 23.86 15.02
C ILE A 752 -3.48 25.01 14.20
N VAL A 753 -3.04 25.19 12.96
CA VAL A 753 -3.56 26.21 12.04
C VAL A 753 -5.08 26.07 11.87
N LYS A 754 -5.58 24.85 11.67
CA LYS A 754 -7.02 24.55 11.54
C LYS A 754 -7.82 25.02 12.75
N GLU A 755 -7.32 24.78 13.96
CA GLU A 755 -8.00 25.19 15.19
C GLU A 755 -8.00 26.71 15.36
N ILE A 756 -6.92 27.39 14.95
CA ILE A 756 -6.85 28.87 14.97
C ILE A 756 -7.87 29.44 13.98
N VAL A 757 -7.86 29.01 12.71
CA VAL A 757 -8.76 29.51 11.66
C VAL A 757 -10.23 29.26 12.00
N LYS A 758 -10.58 28.08 12.51
CA LYS A 758 -11.95 27.78 12.97
C LYS A 758 -12.41 28.77 14.07
N THR A 759 -11.54 29.04 15.01
CA THR A 759 -11.93 29.94 16.13
C THR A 759 -12.08 31.38 15.68
N GLN A 760 -11.21 31.84 14.78
CA GLN A 760 -11.31 33.20 14.20
C GLN A 760 -12.58 33.41 13.39
N LYS A 761 -13.07 32.37 12.67
CA LYS A 761 -14.33 32.41 11.90
C LYS A 761 -15.54 32.73 12.81
N TYR A 762 -15.58 32.22 14.03
CA TYR A 762 -16.66 32.55 14.99
C TYR A 762 -16.60 33.96 15.52
N TRP A 763 -15.40 34.56 15.62
CA TRP A 763 -15.25 35.97 16.08
C TRP A 763 -15.68 36.99 15.03
N CYS A 764 -15.49 36.68 13.74
CA CYS A 764 -15.89 37.55 12.63
C CYS A 764 -17.39 37.42 12.29
N GLY A 765 -18.08 36.36 12.68
CA GLY A 765 -19.49 36.12 12.38
C GLY A 765 -20.46 36.96 13.22
N ASP A 766 -20.07 37.42 14.42
CA ASP A 766 -20.93 38.20 15.32
C ASP A 766 -20.93 39.72 15.02
N LYS A 767 -20.28 40.18 13.97
CA LYS A 767 -20.26 41.62 13.59
C LYS A 767 -21.21 42.00 12.46
N ASN A 768 -22.01 41.05 11.93
CA ASN A 768 -22.97 41.26 10.82
C ASN A 768 -24.39 40.80 11.15
N ASP A 769 -24.84 40.80 12.42
CA ASP A 769 -26.24 40.75 12.81
C ASP A 769 -26.66 42.06 13.51
#